data_555381f522e1ecfe884f820d4fd8f567
#
_entry.id   555381f522e1ecfe884f820d4fd8f567
#
_cell.length_a   1.000
_cell.length_b   1.000
_cell.length_c   1.000
_cell.angle_alpha   90.00
_cell.angle_beta   90.00
_cell.angle_gamma   90.00
#
_symmetry.space_group_name_H-M   'P 1'
#
loop_
_entity.id
_entity.type
_entity.pdbx_description
1 polymer ?
#
loop_
_entity_poly.entity_id
_entity_poly.type
_entity_poly.pdbx_seq_one_letter_code
_entity_poly.pdbx_strand_id
1 'polypeptide(L)'
;MSPRAVREQLNVSKDQSPKVKSILRKLVFKKLILQKGNLFAHSELQTGDQHKKKKSFENPGLRHSKKPSIREANIVEGRFIATSKGFGFVNIGKGKSDVFIPQGDQNGAMDGDLVEVRAFTKPGNDRSRGYIQKILQRSTSKMLARLVRGQRTTLAIPINQRNGVPPLVILKGDDQSTIESGTLVEVELLSQHGDDNELYAKVLQPVSKEIRENLGFNLILTENQIRSEFPVETQEEAEAFSSRVVYDASTSRVDQRDLGFVTIDGKTARDFDDAVFAKSNGDGSWQVYVAIADVAHYVRPGSAIDQEAYLRGTSVYFPTHAIPMLPENLSNNLCSLKPDVNRFTLTCEMLIDSTGWVQSYRIYESVIRSRARLIYEDVAEFLDTGQTRTIRNKEILDNLIVMNEVAKALQEKRTKRGAINFNFAEQQIELDDQNQMVGVSKKFQSSSMKLIEQFMLEANETVAKHCTGNRLPALYRVHGSPDLSKLERLKKVFQRFNISVSPSSLTDSGQFNKVLESIENLTNKNQLQIILLRSMALATYETDNQGHFGLGAKYYSHFTSPIRRYPDLVTHRALKHELHAKLGVKPSPHSIPSILMAEYLSEQERRAEKAELESINLMKVNFMEKFLGQSMEGQIVSAENNGFRVELLPYQIDWFLPVEALKDDNYIFDEINLVLQGRRTKRLIEAGDRVELRLTRADTLHRLMEFDILGFPSKSPSSQD
;
A
#
# COMPACT_ATOMS: atom_id res chain seq x y z
N MET A 1 41.35 -28.30 -13.42
CA MET A 1 42.51 -27.42 -13.74
C MET A 1 43.01 -26.72 -12.49
N SER A 2 44.31 -26.42 -12.38
CA SER A 2 44.80 -25.57 -11.29
C SER A 2 44.52 -24.08 -11.54
N PRO A 3 44.51 -23.18 -10.54
CA PRO A 3 44.39 -21.74 -10.77
C PRO A 3 45.45 -21.17 -11.73
N ARG A 4 46.63 -21.76 -11.72
CA ARG A 4 47.70 -21.41 -12.64
C ARG A 4 47.36 -21.80 -14.08
N ALA A 5 46.88 -23.02 -14.32
CA ALA A 5 46.47 -23.48 -15.63
C ALA A 5 45.28 -22.69 -16.20
N VAL A 6 44.30 -22.32 -15.34
CA VAL A 6 43.18 -21.45 -15.73
C VAL A 6 43.67 -20.06 -16.13
N ARG A 7 44.61 -19.49 -15.38
CA ARG A 7 45.20 -18.19 -15.70
C ARG A 7 45.96 -18.22 -17.05
N GLU A 8 46.76 -19.24 -17.26
CA GLU A 8 47.55 -19.42 -18.51
C GLU A 8 46.60 -19.59 -19.71
N GLN A 9 45.52 -20.35 -19.57
CA GLN A 9 44.52 -20.55 -20.63
C GLN A 9 43.71 -19.31 -20.95
N LEU A 10 43.49 -18.43 -19.95
CA LEU A 10 42.78 -17.15 -20.12
C LEU A 10 43.70 -15.99 -20.52
N ASN A 11 44.99 -16.26 -20.72
CA ASN A 11 46.03 -15.28 -21.10
C ASN A 11 46.12 -14.08 -20.13
N VAL A 12 45.92 -14.34 -18.82
CA VAL A 12 45.92 -13.33 -17.77
C VAL A 12 47.28 -13.21 -17.12
N SER A 13 47.75 -11.99 -16.91
CA SER A 13 49.09 -11.70 -16.35
C SER A 13 49.30 -12.25 -14.95
N LYS A 14 50.60 -12.45 -14.53
CA LYS A 14 50.93 -13.14 -13.28
C LYS A 14 50.56 -12.36 -12.02
N ASP A 15 50.53 -11.06 -12.09
CA ASP A 15 50.10 -10.12 -11.03
C ASP A 15 48.62 -10.20 -10.72
N GLN A 16 47.79 -10.69 -11.64
CA GLN A 16 46.36 -10.88 -11.42
C GLN A 16 45.98 -12.27 -10.86
N SER A 17 46.96 -13.10 -10.53
CA SER A 17 46.71 -14.42 -9.92
C SER A 17 45.82 -14.42 -8.68
N PRO A 18 45.87 -13.44 -7.76
CA PRO A 18 44.95 -13.36 -6.63
C PRO A 18 43.49 -13.16 -7.07
N LYS A 19 43.27 -12.38 -8.13
CA LYS A 19 41.95 -12.10 -8.70
C LYS A 19 41.32 -13.35 -9.34
N VAL A 20 42.13 -14.13 -10.09
CA VAL A 20 41.71 -15.41 -10.67
C VAL A 20 41.32 -16.41 -9.57
N LYS A 21 42.12 -16.53 -8.49
CA LYS A 21 41.78 -17.39 -7.34
C LYS A 21 40.52 -16.97 -6.64
N SER A 22 40.27 -15.66 -6.48
CA SER A 22 39.06 -15.13 -5.91
C SER A 22 37.80 -15.46 -6.73
N ILE A 23 37.91 -15.31 -8.07
CA ILE A 23 36.82 -15.64 -8.99
C ILE A 23 36.52 -17.14 -8.95
N LEU A 24 37.56 -18.00 -9.01
CA LEU A 24 37.38 -19.45 -8.94
C LEU A 24 36.69 -19.88 -7.62
N ARG A 25 37.04 -19.27 -6.48
CA ARG A 25 36.35 -19.53 -5.20
C ARG A 25 34.90 -19.08 -5.23
N LYS A 26 34.60 -17.94 -5.86
CA LYS A 26 33.20 -17.47 -6.04
C LYS A 26 32.38 -18.43 -6.93
N LEU A 27 33.00 -18.99 -7.98
CA LEU A 27 32.35 -19.97 -8.85
C LEU A 27 32.13 -21.32 -8.14
N VAL A 28 33.05 -21.75 -7.25
CA VAL A 28 32.83 -22.91 -6.38
C VAL A 28 31.69 -22.65 -5.40
N PHE A 29 31.66 -21.48 -4.76
CA PHE A 29 30.60 -21.07 -3.86
C PHE A 29 29.25 -21.05 -4.56
N LYS A 30 29.22 -20.63 -5.84
CA LYS A 30 28.00 -20.67 -6.67
C LYS A 30 27.69 -22.05 -7.26
N LYS A 31 28.42 -23.10 -6.89
CA LYS A 31 28.29 -24.48 -7.38
C LYS A 31 28.43 -24.62 -8.91
N LEU A 32 29.01 -23.65 -9.59
CA LEU A 32 29.24 -23.67 -11.03
C LEU A 32 30.47 -24.51 -11.42
N ILE A 33 31.41 -24.70 -10.50
CA ILE A 33 32.57 -25.57 -10.65
C ILE A 33 32.81 -26.32 -9.34
N LEU A 34 33.47 -27.50 -9.43
CA LEU A 34 33.82 -28.29 -8.26
C LEU A 34 35.30 -28.06 -7.94
N GLN A 35 35.62 -28.01 -6.63
CA GLN A 35 37.00 -27.94 -6.13
C GLN A 35 37.37 -29.21 -5.37
N LYS A 36 38.49 -29.81 -5.76
CA LYS A 36 39.11 -30.94 -5.03
C LYS A 36 40.59 -30.62 -4.81
N GLY A 37 40.95 -30.23 -3.59
CA GLY A 37 42.25 -29.68 -3.25
C GLY A 37 42.55 -28.38 -4.02
N ASN A 38 43.65 -28.32 -4.78
CA ASN A 38 44.03 -27.17 -5.61
C ASN A 38 43.53 -27.25 -7.08
N LEU A 39 42.61 -28.17 -7.37
CA LEU A 39 42.09 -28.37 -8.73
C LEU A 39 40.63 -27.97 -8.81
N PHE A 40 40.25 -27.40 -9.98
CA PHE A 40 38.89 -26.97 -10.28
C PHE A 40 38.41 -27.70 -11.55
N ALA A 41 37.16 -28.16 -11.56
CA ALA A 41 36.55 -28.84 -12.69
C ALA A 41 35.09 -28.34 -12.89
N HIS A 42 34.57 -28.46 -14.09
CA HIS A 42 33.17 -28.17 -14.38
C HIS A 42 32.26 -29.16 -13.66
N SER A 43 31.11 -28.73 -13.15
CA SER A 43 30.18 -29.55 -12.38
C SER A 43 29.57 -30.72 -13.15
N GLU A 44 29.55 -30.66 -14.49
CA GLU A 44 28.96 -31.69 -15.38
C GLU A 44 29.86 -32.92 -15.66
N LEU A 45 31.09 -33.00 -15.11
CA LEU A 45 32.02 -34.11 -15.41
C LEU A 45 31.91 -35.31 -14.42
N GLN A 46 30.80 -35.51 -13.76
CA GLN A 46 30.54 -36.70 -12.95
C GLN A 46 29.26 -37.46 -13.38
N THR A 47 29.23 -37.94 -14.63
CA THR A 47 28.38 -39.07 -15.01
C THR A 47 29.26 -40.13 -15.66
N GLY A 48 29.75 -41.00 -14.86
CA GLY A 48 30.53 -42.16 -15.31
C GLY A 48 30.96 -43.04 -14.16
N ASP A 49 30.20 -44.09 -13.92
CA ASP A 49 30.53 -45.38 -13.33
C ASP A 49 31.53 -45.46 -12.16
N GLN A 50 31.05 -45.88 -11.01
CA GLN A 50 31.58 -47.13 -10.40
C GLN A 50 30.86 -47.50 -9.09
N HIS A 51 30.08 -48.57 -9.16
CA HIS A 51 29.87 -49.47 -8.01
C HIS A 51 31.22 -50.01 -7.54
N LYS A 52 31.60 -49.77 -6.25
CA LYS A 52 32.31 -50.75 -5.41
C LYS A 52 32.42 -50.32 -3.93
N LYS A 53 31.80 -51.19 -3.12
CA LYS A 53 32.16 -51.61 -1.76
C LYS A 53 32.46 -50.62 -0.65
N LYS A 54 31.54 -50.64 0.31
CA LYS A 54 31.74 -50.25 1.72
C LYS A 54 32.92 -50.95 2.34
N LYS A 55 33.83 -50.20 2.97
CA LYS A 55 34.60 -50.66 4.13
C LYS A 55 34.54 -49.56 5.19
N SER A 56 34.07 -49.97 6.35
CA SER A 56 34.03 -49.23 7.59
C SER A 56 35.45 -48.93 8.09
N PHE A 57 35.70 -47.66 8.41
CA PHE A 57 36.79 -47.31 9.34
C PHE A 57 36.18 -46.48 10.44
N GLU A 58 36.12 -47.07 11.60
CA GLU A 58 35.88 -46.40 12.90
C GLU A 58 37.07 -45.51 13.22
N ASN A 59 36.86 -44.28 13.59
CA ASN A 59 37.84 -43.42 14.22
C ASN A 59 37.26 -42.91 15.54
N PRO A 60 37.94 -43.13 16.66
CA PRO A 60 37.39 -42.78 17.98
C PRO A 60 37.77 -41.32 18.32
N GLY A 61 36.79 -40.56 18.76
CA GLY A 61 37.02 -39.35 19.53
C GLY A 61 36.52 -38.03 18.93
N LEU A 62 35.22 -37.89 18.82
CA LEU A 62 34.59 -36.57 18.83
C LEU A 62 33.37 -36.60 19.75
N ARG A 63 33.45 -35.80 20.79
CA ARG A 63 32.43 -35.62 21.82
C ARG A 63 31.10 -35.32 21.15
N HIS A 64 30.10 -36.15 21.43
CA HIS A 64 28.70 -35.87 21.04
C HIS A 64 28.24 -34.59 21.71
N SER A 65 28.14 -33.51 20.94
CA SER A 65 27.27 -32.40 21.27
C SER A 65 25.84 -32.94 21.18
N LYS A 66 25.11 -32.93 22.28
CA LYS A 66 23.71 -33.30 22.35
C LYS A 66 22.95 -32.53 21.28
N LYS A 67 22.34 -33.26 20.30
CA LYS A 67 21.31 -32.68 19.42
C LYS A 67 20.25 -32.03 20.29
N PRO A 68 19.89 -30.76 20.08
CA PRO A 68 18.80 -30.17 20.83
C PRO A 68 17.53 -30.95 20.54
N SER A 69 16.79 -31.30 21.58
CA SER A 69 15.48 -31.95 21.48
C SER A 69 14.55 -31.08 20.63
N ILE A 70 14.22 -31.55 19.43
CA ILE A 70 13.25 -30.93 18.52
C ILE A 70 11.89 -31.12 19.20
N ARG A 71 11.33 -30.06 19.80
CA ARG A 71 9.90 -29.99 20.09
C ARG A 71 9.12 -29.77 18.82
N GLU A 72 7.92 -30.31 18.80
CA GLU A 72 6.97 -30.41 17.70
C GLU A 72 7.04 -29.25 16.69
N ALA A 73 7.27 -29.61 15.42
CA ALA A 73 7.21 -28.67 14.33
C ALA A 73 5.73 -28.34 14.09
N ASN A 74 5.36 -27.11 14.29
CA ASN A 74 4.02 -26.63 13.96
C ASN A 74 3.93 -26.27 12.47
N ILE A 75 2.90 -26.77 11.79
CA ILE A 75 2.55 -26.32 10.44
C ILE A 75 1.71 -25.07 10.63
N VAL A 76 2.12 -23.99 9.98
CA VAL A 76 1.43 -22.70 10.02
C VAL A 76 1.31 -22.15 8.60
N GLU A 77 0.23 -21.46 8.33
CA GLU A 77 0.00 -20.75 7.08
C GLU A 77 0.23 -19.26 7.28
N GLY A 78 0.76 -18.59 6.24
CA GLY A 78 0.97 -17.16 6.28
C GLY A 78 1.53 -16.60 4.98
N ARG A 79 1.62 -15.28 4.91
CA ARG A 79 2.18 -14.59 3.73
C ARG A 79 3.69 -14.47 3.85
N PHE A 80 4.37 -14.88 2.79
CA PHE A 80 5.82 -14.78 2.67
C PHE A 80 6.23 -13.35 2.27
N ILE A 81 7.16 -12.78 3.01
CA ILE A 81 7.78 -11.47 2.75
C ILE A 81 9.24 -11.72 2.41
N ALA A 82 9.59 -11.53 1.14
CA ALA A 82 10.95 -11.69 0.66
C ALA A 82 11.81 -10.48 1.00
N THR A 83 13.12 -10.70 1.19
CA THR A 83 14.10 -9.62 1.37
C THR A 83 15.13 -9.65 0.24
N SER A 84 15.70 -8.48 -0.07
CA SER A 84 16.79 -8.37 -1.08
C SER A 84 18.07 -9.16 -0.69
N LYS A 85 18.20 -9.57 0.56
CA LYS A 85 19.33 -10.37 1.07
C LYS A 85 19.14 -11.88 0.87
N GLY A 86 18.04 -12.32 0.24
CA GLY A 86 17.78 -13.72 -0.11
C GLY A 86 17.25 -14.57 1.05
N PHE A 87 16.83 -14.00 2.16
CA PHE A 87 16.00 -14.64 3.20
C PHE A 87 14.63 -13.97 3.23
N GLY A 88 13.69 -14.49 4.01
CA GLY A 88 12.39 -13.86 4.16
C GLY A 88 11.73 -14.15 5.50
N PHE A 89 10.52 -13.66 5.66
CA PHE A 89 9.68 -13.89 6.83
C PHE A 89 8.31 -14.34 6.39
N VAL A 90 7.63 -15.16 7.19
CA VAL A 90 6.22 -15.50 6.96
C VAL A 90 5.39 -14.88 8.06
N ASN A 91 4.52 -13.98 7.67
CA ASN A 91 3.54 -13.37 8.55
C ASN A 91 2.38 -14.34 8.76
N ILE A 92 2.22 -14.84 9.99
CA ILE A 92 1.21 -15.85 10.36
C ILE A 92 -0.01 -15.26 11.08
N GLY A 93 -0.23 -13.94 10.94
CA GLY A 93 -1.43 -13.25 11.41
C GLY A 93 -1.28 -12.55 12.77
N LYS A 94 -2.37 -11.88 13.16
CA LYS A 94 -2.43 -10.98 14.33
C LYS A 94 -1.98 -11.67 15.63
N GLY A 95 -1.07 -11.03 16.36
CA GLY A 95 -0.61 -11.44 17.68
C GLY A 95 0.43 -12.56 17.71
N LYS A 96 0.95 -12.99 16.56
CA LYS A 96 2.01 -14.00 16.47
C LYS A 96 3.27 -13.40 15.85
N SER A 97 4.46 -13.86 16.30
CA SER A 97 5.73 -13.44 15.71
C SER A 97 5.94 -14.08 14.34
N ASP A 98 6.47 -13.31 13.38
CA ASP A 98 6.80 -13.79 12.03
C ASP A 98 7.80 -14.96 12.08
N VAL A 99 7.64 -15.91 11.17
CA VAL A 99 8.55 -17.04 11.02
C VAL A 99 9.69 -16.67 10.08
N PHE A 100 10.93 -16.69 10.56
CA PHE A 100 12.11 -16.45 9.75
C PHE A 100 12.38 -17.63 8.80
N ILE A 101 12.52 -17.35 7.50
CA ILE A 101 12.81 -18.32 6.43
C ILE A 101 14.21 -18.02 5.86
N PRO A 102 15.19 -18.88 6.08
CA PRO A 102 16.54 -18.71 5.53
C PRO A 102 16.58 -18.77 4.01
N GLN A 103 17.67 -18.27 3.45
CA GLN A 103 17.99 -18.47 2.05
C GLN A 103 18.14 -19.98 1.75
N GLY A 104 17.44 -20.47 0.73
CA GLY A 104 17.41 -21.90 0.35
C GLY A 104 16.26 -22.70 0.97
N ASP A 105 15.59 -22.18 2.00
CA ASP A 105 14.42 -22.81 2.66
C ASP A 105 13.08 -22.24 2.14
N GLN A 106 13.09 -21.44 1.06
CA GLN A 106 11.93 -20.71 0.52
C GLN A 106 11.07 -21.55 -0.42
N ASN A 107 11.57 -22.67 -0.92
CA ASN A 107 10.86 -23.59 -1.82
C ASN A 107 10.22 -22.88 -3.03
N GLY A 108 10.93 -21.92 -3.65
CA GLY A 108 10.45 -21.16 -4.80
C GLY A 108 9.31 -20.17 -4.49
N ALA A 109 9.04 -19.86 -3.22
CA ALA A 109 8.08 -18.83 -2.85
C ALA A 109 8.61 -17.43 -3.18
N MET A 110 7.72 -16.56 -3.60
CA MET A 110 7.95 -15.17 -3.94
C MET A 110 7.26 -14.25 -2.94
N ASP A 111 7.64 -12.97 -2.98
CA ASP A 111 7.04 -11.95 -2.12
C ASP A 111 5.52 -11.91 -2.25
N GLY A 112 4.81 -11.94 -1.11
CA GLY A 112 3.37 -11.93 -1.04
C GLY A 112 2.68 -13.30 -1.19
N ASP A 113 3.38 -14.38 -1.55
CA ASP A 113 2.78 -15.71 -1.67
C ASP A 113 2.18 -16.19 -0.36
N LEU A 114 0.99 -16.79 -0.41
CA LEU A 114 0.42 -17.51 0.72
C LEU A 114 1.08 -18.90 0.77
N VAL A 115 1.71 -19.21 1.88
CA VAL A 115 2.55 -20.40 2.03
C VAL A 115 2.21 -21.19 3.28
N GLU A 116 2.42 -22.49 3.20
CA GLU A 116 2.44 -23.40 4.33
C GLU A 116 3.89 -23.59 4.79
N VAL A 117 4.14 -23.32 6.07
CA VAL A 117 5.49 -23.32 6.67
C VAL A 117 5.57 -24.32 7.80
N ARG A 118 6.64 -25.09 7.83
CA ARG A 118 7.01 -25.88 8.98
C ARG A 118 7.90 -25.06 9.90
N ALA A 119 7.31 -24.58 11.00
CA ALA A 119 7.97 -23.67 11.94
C ALA A 119 8.54 -24.41 13.16
N PHE A 120 9.73 -23.98 13.60
CA PHE A 120 10.43 -24.49 14.77
C PHE A 120 10.69 -23.34 15.74
N THR A 121 10.21 -23.45 16.95
CA THR A 121 10.46 -22.47 18.02
C THR A 121 11.45 -23.05 19.02
N LYS A 122 12.51 -22.31 19.36
CA LYS A 122 13.44 -22.69 20.42
C LYS A 122 12.85 -22.31 21.78
N PRO A 123 12.95 -23.17 22.80
CA PRO A 123 12.53 -22.81 24.16
C PRO A 123 13.26 -21.55 24.65
N GLY A 124 12.51 -20.56 25.11
CA GLY A 124 13.05 -19.27 25.60
C GLY A 124 13.40 -18.22 24.52
N ASN A 125 13.00 -18.43 23.28
CA ASN A 125 13.17 -17.44 22.22
C ASN A 125 11.86 -17.29 21.45
N ASP A 126 11.32 -16.07 21.40
CA ASP A 126 10.07 -15.74 20.70
C ASP A 126 10.23 -15.73 19.16
N ARG A 127 11.45 -15.95 18.65
CA ARG A 127 11.73 -15.97 17.22
C ARG A 127 11.62 -17.38 16.67
N SER A 128 10.60 -17.62 15.86
CA SER A 128 10.43 -18.87 15.12
C SER A 128 11.27 -18.88 13.84
N ARG A 129 11.86 -20.04 13.50
CA ARG A 129 12.51 -20.30 12.22
C ARG A 129 11.77 -21.44 11.53
N GLY A 130 11.64 -21.39 10.20
CA GLY A 130 10.97 -22.42 9.44
C GLY A 130 11.52 -22.61 8.03
N TYR A 131 10.90 -23.54 7.30
CA TYR A 131 11.04 -23.65 5.85
C TYR A 131 9.67 -23.76 5.21
N ILE A 132 9.53 -23.23 3.99
CA ILE A 132 8.28 -23.29 3.24
C ILE A 132 8.11 -24.71 2.71
N GLN A 133 7.00 -25.34 3.09
CA GLN A 133 6.65 -26.69 2.69
C GLN A 133 5.87 -26.69 1.38
N LYS A 134 4.94 -25.74 1.24
CA LYS A 134 4.05 -25.62 0.07
C LYS A 134 3.67 -24.17 -0.17
N ILE A 135 3.52 -23.81 -1.42
CA ILE A 135 2.88 -22.57 -1.84
C ILE A 135 1.40 -22.88 -2.04
N LEU A 136 0.55 -22.23 -1.23
CA LEU A 136 -0.90 -22.43 -1.27
C LEU A 136 -1.54 -21.57 -2.34
N GLN A 137 -1.05 -20.31 -2.48
CA GLN A 137 -1.52 -19.36 -3.46
C GLN A 137 -0.38 -18.43 -3.88
N ARG A 138 -0.19 -18.26 -5.19
CA ARG A 138 0.74 -17.28 -5.73
C ARG A 138 0.16 -15.87 -5.60
N SER A 139 0.99 -14.94 -5.17
CA SER A 139 0.65 -13.52 -5.17
C SER A 139 0.76 -12.90 -6.57
N THR A 140 1.70 -13.38 -7.37
CA THR A 140 1.96 -12.90 -8.73
C THR A 140 2.01 -14.07 -9.68
N SER A 141 1.13 -14.05 -10.70
CA SER A 141 1.12 -15.06 -11.77
C SER A 141 1.80 -14.58 -13.04
N LYS A 142 1.83 -13.26 -13.29
CA LYS A 142 2.41 -12.65 -14.49
C LYS A 142 3.55 -11.71 -14.14
N MET A 143 4.57 -11.65 -14.99
CA MET A 143 5.69 -10.73 -14.83
C MET A 143 6.35 -10.37 -16.15
N LEU A 144 7.09 -9.25 -16.16
CA LEU A 144 7.92 -8.88 -17.29
C LEU A 144 9.32 -9.46 -17.12
N ALA A 145 9.84 -10.08 -18.19
CA ALA A 145 11.13 -10.74 -18.18
C ALA A 145 11.88 -10.50 -19.50
N ARG A 146 13.20 -10.64 -19.45
CA ARG A 146 14.06 -10.65 -20.65
C ARG A 146 14.28 -12.09 -21.06
N LEU A 147 13.92 -12.42 -22.29
CA LEU A 147 14.13 -13.77 -22.85
C LEU A 147 15.61 -13.97 -23.17
N VAL A 148 16.18 -15.06 -22.70
CA VAL A 148 17.57 -15.44 -22.98
C VAL A 148 17.58 -16.88 -23.51
N ARG A 149 18.03 -17.07 -24.75
CA ARG A 149 18.12 -18.39 -25.38
C ARG A 149 19.47 -19.03 -25.10
N GLY A 150 19.47 -20.17 -24.45
CA GLY A 150 20.60 -21.06 -24.33
C GLY A 150 20.55 -22.16 -25.38
N GLN A 151 21.62 -22.98 -25.46
CA GLN A 151 21.70 -24.10 -26.41
C GLN A 151 20.65 -25.20 -26.16
N ARG A 152 20.23 -25.40 -24.91
CA ARG A 152 19.29 -26.46 -24.49
C ARG A 152 18.01 -25.94 -23.87
N THR A 153 18.07 -24.77 -23.24
CA THR A 153 16.94 -24.20 -22.49
C THR A 153 16.79 -22.72 -22.83
N THR A 154 15.56 -22.26 -22.85
CA THR A 154 15.22 -20.82 -22.91
C THR A 154 14.89 -20.37 -21.50
N LEU A 155 15.50 -19.28 -21.07
CA LEU A 155 15.25 -18.67 -19.77
C LEU A 155 14.56 -17.33 -19.93
N ALA A 156 13.63 -17.01 -19.04
CA ALA A 156 13.12 -15.67 -18.87
C ALA A 156 13.70 -15.09 -17.58
N ILE A 157 14.49 -14.05 -17.71
CA ILE A 157 15.11 -13.35 -16.57
C ILE A 157 14.18 -12.22 -16.16
N PRO A 158 13.54 -12.28 -14.97
CA PRO A 158 12.68 -11.21 -14.49
C PRO A 158 13.42 -9.88 -14.48
N ILE A 159 12.75 -8.81 -14.93
CA ILE A 159 13.35 -7.47 -14.97
C ILE A 159 13.55 -6.97 -13.54
N ASN A 160 12.58 -7.18 -12.68
CA ASN A 160 12.70 -6.83 -11.27
C ASN A 160 13.28 -8.00 -10.46
N GLN A 161 14.55 -7.91 -10.12
CA GLN A 161 15.24 -8.92 -9.28
C GLN A 161 15.14 -8.62 -7.77
N ARG A 162 14.44 -7.55 -7.36
CA ARG A 162 14.32 -7.18 -5.93
C ARG A 162 13.73 -8.29 -5.07
N ASN A 163 12.82 -9.08 -5.64
CA ASN A 163 12.11 -10.14 -4.92
C ASN A 163 12.85 -11.48 -4.93
N GLY A 164 14.11 -11.51 -5.38
CA GLY A 164 14.92 -12.72 -5.39
C GLY A 164 14.39 -13.83 -6.31
N VAL A 165 13.50 -13.49 -7.28
CA VAL A 165 12.95 -14.45 -8.24
C VAL A 165 14.07 -14.97 -9.12
N PRO A 166 14.33 -16.31 -9.16
CA PRO A 166 15.34 -16.88 -10.02
C PRO A 166 14.95 -16.76 -11.49
N PRO A 167 15.90 -16.94 -12.44
CA PRO A 167 15.55 -17.10 -13.85
C PRO A 167 14.51 -18.21 -14.04
N LEU A 168 13.49 -17.93 -14.84
CA LEU A 168 12.37 -18.83 -15.11
C LEU A 168 12.71 -19.72 -16.32
N VAL A 169 12.42 -21.01 -16.23
CA VAL A 169 12.59 -21.94 -17.34
C VAL A 169 11.34 -21.90 -18.22
N ILE A 170 11.54 -21.63 -19.52
CA ILE A 170 10.44 -21.63 -20.48
C ILE A 170 10.29 -23.05 -21.06
N LEU A 171 9.08 -23.61 -20.94
CA LEU A 171 8.81 -24.95 -21.46
C LEU A 171 8.87 -24.99 -23.00
N LYS A 172 9.43 -26.09 -23.55
CA LYS A 172 9.42 -26.34 -24.98
C LYS A 172 8.01 -26.65 -25.44
N GLY A 173 7.54 -26.00 -26.48
CA GLY A 173 6.21 -26.21 -27.06
C GLY A 173 5.37 -24.95 -27.23
N ASP A 174 5.71 -23.86 -26.51
CA ASP A 174 5.17 -22.56 -26.85
C ASP A 174 5.84 -22.07 -28.14
N ASP A 175 5.06 -21.56 -29.10
CA ASP A 175 5.53 -21.09 -30.43
C ASP A 175 6.39 -19.81 -30.29
N GLN A 176 7.60 -19.98 -29.74
CA GLN A 176 8.53 -18.90 -29.42
C GLN A 176 9.65 -18.77 -30.45
N SER A 177 9.60 -19.62 -31.52
CA SER A 177 10.68 -19.67 -32.52
C SER A 177 10.95 -18.31 -33.16
N THR A 178 9.99 -17.39 -33.16
CA THR A 178 10.03 -16.07 -33.76
C THR A 178 10.55 -14.96 -32.82
N ILE A 179 10.62 -15.17 -31.49
CA ILE A 179 11.02 -14.14 -30.54
C ILE A 179 12.56 -14.16 -30.37
N GLU A 180 13.26 -13.07 -30.65
CA GLU A 180 14.71 -12.96 -30.53
C GLU A 180 15.18 -12.98 -29.07
N SER A 181 16.41 -13.53 -28.84
CA SER A 181 17.06 -13.44 -27.52
C SER A 181 17.35 -12.00 -27.17
N GLY A 182 17.05 -11.61 -25.92
CA GLY A 182 17.15 -10.23 -25.44
C GLY A 182 15.83 -9.46 -25.47
N THR A 183 14.79 -9.99 -26.13
CA THR A 183 13.47 -9.37 -26.20
C THR A 183 12.81 -9.36 -24.80
N LEU A 184 12.14 -8.25 -24.50
CA LEU A 184 11.26 -8.16 -23.33
C LEU A 184 9.94 -8.86 -23.64
N VAL A 185 9.51 -9.73 -22.71
CA VAL A 185 8.30 -10.54 -22.83
C VAL A 185 7.51 -10.50 -21.54
N GLU A 186 6.18 -10.59 -21.66
CA GLU A 186 5.32 -10.92 -20.56
C GLU A 186 5.27 -12.43 -20.40
N VAL A 187 5.49 -12.93 -19.19
CA VAL A 187 5.46 -14.34 -18.87
C VAL A 187 4.45 -14.64 -17.76
N GLU A 188 3.84 -15.82 -17.82
CA GLU A 188 2.98 -16.37 -16.80
C GLU A 188 3.67 -17.54 -16.10
N LEU A 189 3.71 -17.49 -14.77
CA LEU A 189 4.24 -18.57 -13.95
C LEU A 189 3.33 -19.80 -13.98
N LEU A 190 3.94 -20.95 -14.16
CA LEU A 190 3.22 -22.23 -14.11
C LEU A 190 3.27 -22.80 -12.68
N SER A 191 2.23 -23.53 -12.31
CA SER A 191 2.12 -24.16 -10.98
C SER A 191 3.04 -25.37 -10.80
N GLN A 192 3.64 -25.89 -11.88
CA GLN A 192 4.58 -27.00 -11.82
C GLN A 192 5.98 -26.52 -11.46
N HIS A 193 6.63 -27.23 -10.53
CA HIS A 193 8.05 -27.06 -10.16
C HIS A 193 8.82 -28.25 -10.71
N GLY A 194 10.02 -27.99 -11.23
CA GLY A 194 10.98 -29.03 -11.59
C GLY A 194 11.60 -29.72 -10.38
N ASP A 195 12.23 -30.85 -10.58
CA ASP A 195 12.90 -31.65 -9.54
C ASP A 195 13.99 -30.87 -8.77
N ASP A 196 14.50 -29.74 -9.33
CA ASP A 196 15.60 -28.92 -8.80
C ASP A 196 15.15 -27.53 -8.28
N ASN A 197 13.90 -27.34 -7.85
CA ASN A 197 13.39 -26.01 -7.46
C ASN A 197 13.34 -24.98 -8.61
N GLU A 198 13.33 -25.42 -9.86
CA GLU A 198 13.18 -24.55 -11.01
C GLU A 198 11.74 -24.04 -11.13
N LEU A 199 11.58 -22.74 -11.41
CA LEU A 199 10.29 -22.15 -11.71
C LEU A 199 10.07 -22.17 -13.22
N TYR A 200 8.94 -22.69 -13.64
CA TYR A 200 8.53 -22.72 -15.05
C TYR A 200 7.58 -21.57 -15.37
N ALA A 201 7.73 -21.04 -16.58
CA ALA A 201 6.84 -20.01 -17.07
C ALA A 201 6.50 -20.22 -18.54
N LYS A 202 5.37 -19.66 -18.95
CA LYS A 202 4.91 -19.57 -20.33
C LYS A 202 5.07 -18.13 -20.80
N VAL A 203 5.60 -17.94 -22.02
CA VAL A 203 5.60 -16.62 -22.66
C VAL A 203 4.19 -16.32 -23.16
N LEU A 204 3.64 -15.20 -22.74
CA LEU A 204 2.31 -14.74 -23.21
C LEU A 204 2.46 -13.96 -24.50
N GLN A 205 3.31 -12.94 -24.50
CA GLN A 205 3.53 -12.07 -25.66
C GLN A 205 4.83 -11.26 -25.54
N PRO A 206 5.42 -10.80 -26.65
CA PRO A 206 6.44 -9.77 -26.62
C PRO A 206 5.89 -8.45 -26.10
N VAL A 207 6.69 -7.71 -25.35
CA VAL A 207 6.32 -6.38 -24.84
C VAL A 207 6.21 -5.38 -25.99
N SER A 208 5.07 -4.70 -26.13
CA SER A 208 4.84 -3.71 -27.19
C SER A 208 5.78 -2.49 -27.09
N LYS A 209 5.82 -1.65 -28.10
CA LYS A 209 6.66 -0.44 -28.13
C LYS A 209 6.21 0.54 -27.05
N GLU A 210 4.92 0.75 -26.90
CA GLU A 210 4.29 1.65 -25.92
C GLU A 210 4.62 1.23 -24.50
N ILE A 211 4.58 -0.09 -24.23
CA ILE A 211 4.96 -0.64 -22.91
C ILE A 211 6.45 -0.42 -22.65
N ARG A 212 7.34 -0.52 -23.69
CA ARG A 212 8.77 -0.26 -23.53
C ARG A 212 9.08 1.20 -23.23
N GLU A 213 8.38 2.13 -23.88
CA GLU A 213 8.53 3.57 -23.65
C GLU A 213 8.17 3.98 -22.22
N ASN A 214 7.17 3.30 -21.62
CA ASN A 214 6.73 3.51 -20.25
C ASN A 214 7.06 2.30 -19.33
N LEU A 215 8.20 1.66 -19.56
CA LEU A 215 8.52 0.37 -18.91
C LEU A 215 8.46 0.43 -17.38
N GLY A 216 8.95 1.49 -16.76
CA GLY A 216 8.93 1.66 -15.31
C GLY A 216 7.52 1.66 -14.74
N PHE A 217 6.58 2.37 -15.40
CA PHE A 217 5.18 2.42 -14.98
C PHE A 217 4.46 1.09 -15.24
N ASN A 218 4.66 0.49 -16.41
CA ASN A 218 4.06 -0.81 -16.74
C ASN A 218 4.56 -1.95 -15.83
N LEU A 219 5.79 -1.87 -15.34
CA LEU A 219 6.28 -2.77 -14.29
C LEU A 219 5.48 -2.61 -12.99
N ILE A 220 5.17 -1.37 -12.58
CA ILE A 220 4.35 -1.12 -11.39
C ILE A 220 2.97 -1.77 -11.54
N LEU A 221 2.30 -1.59 -12.68
CA LEU A 221 0.99 -2.20 -12.94
C LEU A 221 1.05 -3.72 -12.86
N THR A 222 2.02 -4.32 -13.54
CA THR A 222 2.16 -5.79 -13.60
C THR A 222 2.52 -6.38 -12.23
N GLU A 223 3.46 -5.78 -11.50
CA GLU A 223 3.92 -6.27 -10.20
C GLU A 223 2.84 -6.18 -9.11
N ASN A 224 2.00 -5.14 -9.19
CA ASN A 224 0.88 -4.96 -8.27
C ASN A 224 -0.43 -5.54 -8.80
N GLN A 225 -0.41 -6.19 -9.98
CA GLN A 225 -1.58 -6.81 -10.64
C GLN A 225 -2.72 -5.80 -10.86
N ILE A 226 -2.37 -4.56 -11.19
CA ILE A 226 -3.35 -3.53 -11.50
C ILE A 226 -3.91 -3.77 -12.91
N ARG A 227 -5.22 -3.90 -13.02
CA ARG A 227 -5.95 -4.11 -14.28
C ARG A 227 -6.17 -2.76 -14.96
N SER A 228 -5.38 -2.45 -15.99
CA SER A 228 -5.45 -1.15 -16.68
C SER A 228 -6.59 -1.06 -17.70
N GLU A 229 -6.94 -2.18 -18.35
CA GLU A 229 -7.94 -2.23 -19.41
C GLU A 229 -9.22 -2.92 -18.94
N PHE A 230 -10.35 -2.52 -19.50
CA PHE A 230 -11.62 -3.20 -19.28
C PHE A 230 -11.85 -4.26 -20.35
N PRO A 231 -12.41 -5.46 -19.99
CA PRO A 231 -12.87 -6.44 -20.96
C PRO A 231 -13.93 -5.84 -21.91
N VAL A 232 -14.01 -6.40 -23.13
CA VAL A 232 -14.95 -5.93 -24.17
C VAL A 232 -16.38 -6.00 -23.66
N GLU A 233 -16.76 -7.11 -23.01
CA GLU A 233 -18.10 -7.33 -22.49
C GLU A 233 -18.49 -6.29 -21.42
N THR A 234 -17.51 -5.84 -20.64
CA THR A 234 -17.70 -4.78 -19.62
C THR A 234 -17.95 -3.42 -20.29
N GLN A 235 -17.21 -3.13 -21.37
CA GLN A 235 -17.37 -1.88 -22.13
C GLN A 235 -18.71 -1.86 -22.86
N GLU A 236 -19.08 -2.94 -23.54
CA GLU A 236 -20.36 -3.09 -24.24
C GLU A 236 -21.55 -2.91 -23.29
N GLU A 237 -21.49 -3.54 -22.10
CA GLU A 237 -22.54 -3.36 -21.08
C GLU A 237 -22.62 -1.91 -20.60
N ALA A 238 -21.48 -1.23 -20.40
CA ALA A 238 -21.45 0.17 -19.98
C ALA A 238 -22.00 1.11 -21.07
N GLU A 239 -21.69 0.87 -22.34
CA GLU A 239 -22.17 1.64 -23.48
C GLU A 239 -23.66 1.47 -23.77
N ALA A 240 -24.24 0.35 -23.35
CA ALA A 240 -25.67 0.09 -23.48
C ALA A 240 -26.56 1.02 -22.62
N PHE A 241 -25.99 1.67 -21.59
CA PHE A 241 -26.73 2.64 -20.80
C PHE A 241 -26.97 3.95 -21.55
N SER A 242 -28.20 4.48 -21.39
CA SER A 242 -28.52 5.83 -21.90
C SER A 242 -27.58 6.87 -21.27
N SER A 243 -27.14 7.84 -22.07
CA SER A 243 -26.30 8.94 -21.59
C SER A 243 -27.03 9.92 -20.64
N ARG A 244 -28.34 9.78 -20.46
CA ARG A 244 -29.17 10.66 -19.62
C ARG A 244 -29.99 9.85 -18.62
N VAL A 245 -30.07 10.38 -17.41
CA VAL A 245 -30.96 9.85 -16.36
C VAL A 245 -32.37 10.38 -16.60
N VAL A 246 -33.30 9.47 -16.90
CA VAL A 246 -34.74 9.79 -17.00
C VAL A 246 -35.38 9.46 -15.67
N TYR A 247 -35.90 10.47 -15.00
CA TYR A 247 -36.65 10.29 -13.75
C TYR A 247 -38.12 10.12 -14.05
N ASP A 248 -38.71 9.04 -13.55
CA ASP A 248 -40.13 8.79 -13.56
C ASP A 248 -40.69 8.97 -12.14
N ALA A 249 -41.64 9.88 -11.97
CA ALA A 249 -42.29 10.17 -10.69
C ALA A 249 -43.11 8.99 -10.14
N SER A 250 -43.39 7.95 -10.95
CA SER A 250 -44.03 6.72 -10.48
C SER A 250 -43.09 5.81 -9.66
N THR A 251 -41.77 6.09 -9.68
CA THR A 251 -40.80 5.34 -8.90
C THR A 251 -40.87 5.72 -7.42
N SER A 252 -40.38 4.83 -6.55
CA SER A 252 -40.30 5.06 -5.09
C SER A 252 -39.21 6.06 -4.68
N ARG A 253 -38.48 6.67 -5.62
CA ARG A 253 -37.41 7.63 -5.34
C ARG A 253 -37.95 8.96 -4.85
N VAL A 254 -37.37 9.49 -3.80
CA VAL A 254 -37.70 10.83 -3.29
C VAL A 254 -37.13 11.91 -4.21
N ASP A 255 -37.97 12.83 -4.65
CA ASP A 255 -37.51 13.97 -5.47
C ASP A 255 -36.90 15.04 -4.57
N GLN A 256 -35.61 15.26 -4.72
CA GLN A 256 -34.83 16.27 -3.98
C GLN A 256 -34.13 17.26 -4.91
N ARG A 257 -34.60 17.40 -6.14
CA ARG A 257 -34.00 18.28 -7.15
C ARG A 257 -34.09 19.77 -6.81
N ASP A 258 -34.98 20.14 -5.89
CA ASP A 258 -35.14 21.52 -5.44
C ASP A 258 -34.19 21.89 -4.28
N LEU A 259 -33.58 20.92 -3.63
CA LEU A 259 -32.58 21.18 -2.60
C LEU A 259 -31.27 21.70 -3.18
N GLY A 260 -30.59 22.54 -2.43
CA GLY A 260 -29.35 23.21 -2.84
C GLY A 260 -28.09 22.34 -2.75
N PHE A 261 -28.13 21.08 -3.20
CA PHE A 261 -26.97 20.21 -3.21
C PHE A 261 -25.80 20.78 -4.01
N VAL A 262 -24.59 20.62 -3.49
CA VAL A 262 -23.34 20.92 -4.18
C VAL A 262 -22.36 19.75 -4.04
N THR A 263 -21.45 19.57 -5.00
CA THR A 263 -20.28 18.71 -4.87
C THR A 263 -19.06 19.58 -4.60
N ILE A 264 -18.11 19.10 -3.77
CA ILE A 264 -16.87 19.82 -3.41
C ILE A 264 -15.71 18.84 -3.54
N ASP A 265 -14.88 19.01 -4.59
CA ASP A 265 -13.88 18.04 -4.98
C ASP A 265 -12.57 18.69 -5.43
N GLY A 266 -11.55 17.89 -5.70
CA GLY A 266 -10.31 18.36 -6.32
C GLY A 266 -10.51 18.91 -7.72
N LYS A 267 -9.65 19.83 -8.15
CA LYS A 267 -9.75 20.52 -9.46
C LYS A 267 -9.85 19.56 -10.66
N THR A 268 -9.15 18.42 -10.61
CA THR A 268 -9.07 17.45 -11.71
C THR A 268 -10.07 16.31 -11.60
N ALA A 269 -10.80 16.19 -10.47
CA ALA A 269 -11.79 15.13 -10.26
C ALA A 269 -12.93 15.20 -11.29
N ARG A 270 -13.43 14.03 -11.72
CA ARG A 270 -14.54 13.85 -12.66
C ARG A 270 -15.62 12.89 -12.13
N ASP A 271 -15.30 12.11 -11.14
CA ASP A 271 -16.08 11.05 -10.51
C ASP A 271 -16.64 11.52 -9.17
N PHE A 272 -17.65 12.43 -9.22
CA PHE A 272 -18.24 13.03 -8.03
C PHE A 272 -19.16 12.02 -7.35
N ASP A 273 -18.68 11.36 -6.30
CA ASP A 273 -19.39 10.34 -5.54
C ASP A 273 -20.48 10.95 -4.64
N ASP A 274 -20.23 12.13 -4.06
CA ASP A 274 -21.06 12.73 -3.02
C ASP A 274 -21.50 14.15 -3.33
N ALA A 275 -22.72 14.47 -2.93
CA ALA A 275 -23.26 15.81 -2.90
C ALA A 275 -23.85 16.08 -1.52
N VAL A 276 -23.63 17.28 -1.00
CA VAL A 276 -23.96 17.66 0.37
C VAL A 276 -24.87 18.89 0.40
N PHE A 277 -25.73 18.92 1.40
CA PHE A 277 -26.59 20.07 1.71
C PHE A 277 -26.91 20.07 3.21
N ALA A 278 -26.99 21.25 3.84
CA ALA A 278 -27.42 21.38 5.23
C ALA A 278 -28.38 22.55 5.40
N LYS A 279 -29.34 22.41 6.28
CA LYS A 279 -30.31 23.43 6.62
C LYS A 279 -30.40 23.62 8.13
N SER A 280 -30.28 24.84 8.61
CA SER A 280 -30.55 25.19 10.02
C SER A 280 -32.04 25.15 10.29
N ASN A 281 -32.44 24.57 11.42
CA ASN A 281 -33.84 24.56 11.89
C ASN A 281 -34.18 25.75 12.80
N GLY A 282 -33.19 26.60 13.15
CA GLY A 282 -33.38 27.79 13.99
C GLY A 282 -33.41 27.52 15.50
N ASP A 283 -33.42 26.26 15.92
CA ASP A 283 -33.40 25.78 17.32
C ASP A 283 -32.01 25.28 17.78
N GLY A 284 -30.98 25.54 16.97
CA GLY A 284 -29.63 25.02 17.19
C GLY A 284 -29.41 23.63 16.63
N SER A 285 -30.40 23.05 15.94
CA SER A 285 -30.23 21.79 15.21
C SER A 285 -30.13 22.02 13.70
N TRP A 286 -29.59 21.01 12.99
CA TRP A 286 -29.45 21.04 11.54
C TRP A 286 -30.02 19.78 10.89
N GLN A 287 -30.71 19.98 9.76
CA GLN A 287 -31.03 18.89 8.84
C GLN A 287 -29.94 18.78 7.81
N VAL A 288 -29.22 17.66 7.82
CA VAL A 288 -28.05 17.40 6.98
C VAL A 288 -28.36 16.30 5.99
N TYR A 289 -27.98 16.50 4.74
CA TYR A 289 -28.21 15.59 3.64
C TYR A 289 -26.87 15.22 3.02
N VAL A 290 -26.57 13.92 2.97
CA VAL A 290 -25.43 13.35 2.26
C VAL A 290 -25.99 12.42 1.19
N ALA A 291 -25.97 12.86 -0.05
CA ALA A 291 -26.48 12.15 -1.22
C ALA A 291 -25.31 11.52 -1.98
N ILE A 292 -25.29 10.19 -2.03
CA ILE A 292 -24.22 9.41 -2.66
C ILE A 292 -24.74 8.82 -3.97
N ALA A 293 -23.91 8.83 -5.01
CA ALA A 293 -24.20 8.27 -6.32
C ALA A 293 -24.74 6.84 -6.21
N ASP A 294 -25.93 6.57 -6.74
CA ASP A 294 -26.55 5.23 -6.71
C ASP A 294 -25.93 4.33 -7.79
N VAL A 295 -24.68 3.97 -7.59
CA VAL A 295 -23.94 3.05 -8.48
C VAL A 295 -24.62 1.68 -8.55
N ALA A 296 -25.24 1.23 -7.44
CA ALA A 296 -25.95 -0.04 -7.38
C ALA A 296 -27.21 -0.09 -8.28
N HIS A 297 -27.67 1.02 -8.80
CA HIS A 297 -28.71 1.09 -9.81
C HIS A 297 -28.22 0.56 -11.16
N TYR A 298 -26.99 0.89 -11.53
CA TYR A 298 -26.37 0.54 -12.81
C TYR A 298 -25.61 -0.79 -12.74
N VAL A 299 -24.78 -0.94 -11.71
CA VAL A 299 -23.91 -2.12 -11.53
C VAL A 299 -24.69 -3.21 -10.80
N ARG A 300 -25.35 -4.07 -11.58
CA ARG A 300 -26.19 -5.16 -11.03
C ARG A 300 -25.31 -6.34 -10.61
N PRO A 301 -25.63 -7.01 -9.49
CA PRO A 301 -24.88 -8.18 -9.04
C PRO A 301 -24.77 -9.24 -10.14
N GLY A 302 -23.54 -9.69 -10.43
CA GLY A 302 -23.22 -10.72 -11.42
C GLY A 302 -23.13 -10.25 -12.86
N SER A 303 -23.34 -8.96 -13.17
CA SER A 303 -23.12 -8.40 -14.49
C SER A 303 -21.63 -8.35 -14.86
N ALA A 304 -21.26 -8.12 -16.12
CA ALA A 304 -19.86 -8.00 -16.53
C ALA A 304 -19.17 -6.84 -15.85
N ILE A 305 -19.86 -5.69 -15.69
CA ILE A 305 -19.35 -4.53 -14.95
C ILE A 305 -19.11 -4.87 -13.48
N ASP A 306 -20.04 -5.61 -12.85
CA ASP A 306 -19.91 -6.01 -11.45
C ASP A 306 -18.71 -6.95 -11.22
N GLN A 307 -18.54 -7.94 -12.08
CA GLN A 307 -17.41 -8.86 -12.01
C GLN A 307 -16.08 -8.16 -12.14
N GLU A 308 -15.96 -7.24 -13.10
CA GLU A 308 -14.74 -6.47 -13.31
C GLU A 308 -14.50 -5.47 -12.17
N ALA A 309 -15.53 -4.80 -11.66
CA ALA A 309 -15.45 -3.91 -10.50
C ALA A 309 -14.98 -4.65 -9.24
N TYR A 310 -15.48 -5.88 -9.02
CA TYR A 310 -15.03 -6.74 -7.94
C TYR A 310 -13.55 -7.12 -8.08
N LEU A 311 -13.12 -7.52 -9.29
CA LEU A 311 -11.72 -7.90 -9.56
C LEU A 311 -10.76 -6.72 -9.36
N ARG A 312 -11.18 -5.49 -9.65
CA ARG A 312 -10.42 -4.26 -9.37
C ARG A 312 -10.44 -3.89 -7.89
N GLY A 313 -11.59 -4.05 -7.23
CA GLY A 313 -11.83 -3.75 -5.82
C GLY A 313 -11.86 -2.27 -5.49
N THR A 314 -11.00 -1.47 -6.12
CA THR A 314 -10.91 -0.01 -5.96
C THR A 314 -10.32 0.65 -7.21
N SER A 315 -10.57 1.96 -7.40
CA SER A 315 -9.81 2.78 -8.33
C SER A 315 -8.39 3.02 -7.81
N VAL A 316 -7.43 3.23 -8.72
CA VAL A 316 -6.03 3.51 -8.39
C VAL A 316 -5.67 4.90 -8.92
N TYR A 317 -5.15 5.77 -8.05
CA TYR A 317 -4.87 7.18 -8.36
C TYR A 317 -3.37 7.41 -8.46
N PHE A 318 -2.87 7.56 -9.68
CA PHE A 318 -1.49 7.97 -9.93
C PHE A 318 -1.39 9.50 -10.03
N PRO A 319 -0.22 10.09 -9.79
CA PRO A 319 -0.07 11.54 -9.89
C PRO A 319 -0.49 12.13 -11.24
N THR A 320 -0.38 11.37 -12.33
CA THR A 320 -0.68 11.80 -13.70
C THR A 320 -2.08 11.44 -14.18
N HIS A 321 -2.66 10.35 -13.70
CA HIS A 321 -3.97 9.84 -14.13
C HIS A 321 -4.52 8.83 -13.12
N ALA A 322 -5.78 8.45 -13.29
CA ALA A 322 -6.42 7.40 -12.49
C ALA A 322 -6.77 6.19 -13.38
N ILE A 323 -6.67 5.00 -12.79
CA ILE A 323 -7.26 3.77 -13.35
C ILE A 323 -8.56 3.51 -12.58
N PRO A 324 -9.73 3.75 -13.20
CA PRO A 324 -11.00 3.69 -12.49
C PRO A 324 -11.47 2.26 -12.24
N MET A 325 -12.25 2.06 -11.16
CA MET A 325 -12.93 0.80 -10.87
C MET A 325 -14.04 0.49 -11.88
N LEU A 326 -14.72 1.50 -12.36
CA LEU A 326 -15.84 1.41 -13.31
C LEU A 326 -15.48 2.06 -14.65
N PRO A 327 -16.05 1.61 -15.79
CA PRO A 327 -15.89 2.30 -17.08
C PRO A 327 -16.25 3.80 -17.00
N GLU A 328 -15.54 4.63 -17.76
CA GLU A 328 -15.67 6.09 -17.68
C GLU A 328 -17.09 6.61 -17.99
N ASN A 329 -17.83 5.88 -18.83
CA ASN A 329 -19.24 6.22 -19.10
C ASN A 329 -20.09 6.20 -17.81
N LEU A 330 -19.77 5.32 -16.88
CA LEU A 330 -20.42 5.28 -15.57
C LEU A 330 -19.72 6.21 -14.57
N SER A 331 -18.41 6.01 -14.33
CA SER A 331 -17.69 6.71 -13.28
C SER A 331 -17.65 8.23 -13.49
N ASN A 332 -17.36 8.68 -14.72
CA ASN A 332 -17.21 10.07 -15.05
C ASN A 332 -18.49 10.72 -15.61
N ASN A 333 -19.57 9.94 -15.84
CA ASN A 333 -20.79 10.47 -16.43
C ASN A 333 -22.05 10.11 -15.64
N LEU A 334 -22.62 8.91 -15.83
CA LEU A 334 -23.95 8.55 -15.30
C LEU A 334 -24.02 8.54 -13.78
N CYS A 335 -22.98 8.01 -13.13
CA CYS A 335 -22.90 7.99 -11.68
C CYS A 335 -22.43 9.33 -11.09
N SER A 336 -21.51 10.05 -11.78
CA SER A 336 -20.95 11.30 -11.30
C SER A 336 -22.02 12.38 -11.08
N LEU A 337 -22.08 12.95 -9.89
CA LEU A 337 -23.09 13.93 -9.45
C LEU A 337 -22.83 15.33 -10.05
N LYS A 338 -22.70 15.39 -11.39
CA LYS A 338 -22.47 16.63 -12.14
C LYS A 338 -23.56 17.67 -11.90
N PRO A 339 -23.21 18.96 -11.98
CA PRO A 339 -24.19 20.05 -11.81
C PRO A 339 -25.23 20.07 -12.94
N ASP A 340 -26.40 20.60 -12.64
CA ASP A 340 -27.50 20.90 -13.54
C ASP A 340 -28.14 19.71 -14.28
N VAL A 341 -27.81 18.47 -13.88
CA VAL A 341 -28.38 17.24 -14.43
C VAL A 341 -28.99 16.36 -13.35
N ASN A 342 -30.03 15.59 -13.70
CA ASN A 342 -30.62 14.64 -12.79
C ASN A 342 -29.64 13.51 -12.52
N ARG A 343 -29.51 13.10 -11.24
CA ARG A 343 -28.70 11.96 -10.82
C ARG A 343 -29.45 11.15 -9.77
N PHE A 344 -29.36 9.83 -9.89
CA PHE A 344 -29.87 8.93 -8.88
C PHE A 344 -28.88 8.82 -7.73
N THR A 345 -29.42 8.89 -6.51
CA THR A 345 -28.63 8.84 -5.29
C THR A 345 -29.26 7.92 -4.25
N LEU A 346 -28.44 7.47 -3.31
CA LEU A 346 -28.85 6.93 -2.04
C LEU A 346 -28.50 7.98 -1.00
N THR A 347 -29.52 8.58 -0.38
CA THR A 347 -29.35 9.71 0.53
C THR A 347 -29.45 9.26 1.97
N CYS A 348 -28.45 9.66 2.77
CA CYS A 348 -28.48 9.64 4.23
C CYS A 348 -28.87 11.05 4.73
N GLU A 349 -30.08 11.17 5.24
CA GLU A 349 -30.62 12.39 5.84
C GLU A 349 -30.51 12.27 7.36
N MET A 350 -29.93 13.27 8.03
CA MET A 350 -29.66 13.26 9.47
C MET A 350 -30.13 14.53 10.13
N LEU A 351 -30.82 14.40 11.28
CA LEU A 351 -31.08 15.51 12.19
C LEU A 351 -29.93 15.52 13.22
N ILE A 352 -29.15 16.59 13.22
CA ILE A 352 -27.99 16.76 14.08
C ILE A 352 -28.21 17.91 15.04
N ASP A 353 -27.98 17.69 16.35
CA ASP A 353 -28.09 18.73 17.37
C ASP A 353 -26.85 19.64 17.43
N SER A 354 -26.92 20.71 18.22
CA SER A 354 -25.85 21.69 18.41
C SER A 354 -24.52 21.11 18.94
N THR A 355 -24.54 19.89 19.47
CA THR A 355 -23.36 19.17 19.98
C THR A 355 -22.80 18.15 19.00
N GLY A 356 -23.39 18.08 17.81
CA GLY A 356 -22.96 17.19 16.73
C GLY A 356 -23.51 15.75 16.79
N TRP A 357 -24.46 15.46 17.71
CA TRP A 357 -25.07 14.12 17.77
C TRP A 357 -26.25 13.98 16.83
N VAL A 358 -26.27 12.84 16.10
CA VAL A 358 -27.41 12.45 15.26
C VAL A 358 -28.58 12.01 16.15
N GLN A 359 -29.65 12.77 16.14
CA GLN A 359 -30.88 12.50 16.88
C GLN A 359 -31.78 11.50 16.17
N SER A 360 -31.93 11.69 14.86
CA SER A 360 -32.66 10.79 13.99
C SER A 360 -32.07 10.81 12.58
N TYR A 361 -32.36 9.76 11.81
CA TYR A 361 -31.89 9.67 10.40
C TYR A 361 -32.87 8.88 9.56
N ARG A 362 -32.80 9.10 8.25
CA ARG A 362 -33.47 8.31 7.22
C ARG A 362 -32.50 7.99 6.10
N ILE A 363 -32.62 6.79 5.53
CA ILE A 363 -31.86 6.37 4.36
C ILE A 363 -32.88 6.00 3.29
N TYR A 364 -32.73 6.52 2.08
CA TYR A 364 -33.68 6.30 0.98
C TYR A 364 -33.04 6.57 -0.38
N GLU A 365 -33.64 5.96 -1.40
CA GLU A 365 -33.30 6.26 -2.80
C GLU A 365 -33.92 7.62 -3.19
N SER A 366 -33.14 8.43 -3.88
CA SER A 366 -33.55 9.76 -4.29
C SER A 366 -33.10 10.12 -5.71
N VAL A 367 -33.61 11.24 -6.22
CA VAL A 367 -33.11 11.93 -7.39
C VAL A 367 -32.74 13.36 -6.98
N ILE A 368 -31.53 13.77 -7.32
CA ILE A 368 -31.03 15.12 -7.07
C ILE A 368 -30.64 15.82 -8.37
N ARG A 369 -30.46 17.14 -8.26
CA ARG A 369 -29.82 17.98 -9.26
C ARG A 369 -28.85 18.90 -8.54
N SER A 370 -27.56 18.60 -8.57
CA SER A 370 -26.52 19.45 -7.96
C SER A 370 -26.55 20.86 -8.56
N ARG A 371 -26.46 21.88 -7.71
CA ARG A 371 -26.46 23.29 -8.14
C ARG A 371 -25.11 23.77 -8.62
N ALA A 372 -24.03 23.21 -8.12
CA ALA A 372 -22.68 23.57 -8.51
C ALA A 372 -21.69 22.43 -8.21
N ARG A 373 -20.65 22.38 -9.03
CA ARG A 373 -19.40 21.69 -8.74
C ARG A 373 -18.42 22.72 -8.21
N LEU A 374 -18.06 22.62 -6.94
CA LEU A 374 -17.11 23.49 -6.26
C LEU A 374 -15.75 22.78 -6.16
N ILE A 375 -14.67 23.55 -6.05
CA ILE A 375 -13.33 23.02 -5.81
C ILE A 375 -12.86 23.34 -4.39
N TYR A 376 -12.05 22.44 -3.81
CA TYR A 376 -11.59 22.58 -2.43
C TYR A 376 -10.93 23.94 -2.16
N GLU A 377 -10.11 24.43 -3.08
CA GLU A 377 -9.38 25.69 -2.95
C GLU A 377 -10.32 26.89 -2.84
N ASP A 378 -11.35 26.97 -3.69
CA ASP A 378 -12.31 28.08 -3.71
C ASP A 378 -13.18 28.12 -2.45
N VAL A 379 -13.63 26.92 -1.99
CA VAL A 379 -14.40 26.80 -0.77
C VAL A 379 -13.57 27.13 0.45
N ALA A 380 -12.29 26.69 0.49
CA ALA A 380 -11.39 27.02 1.60
C ALA A 380 -11.13 28.53 1.65
N GLU A 381 -10.85 29.20 0.52
CA GLU A 381 -10.70 30.66 0.46
C GLU A 381 -11.92 31.35 1.10
N PHE A 382 -13.13 30.93 0.74
CA PHE A 382 -14.33 31.51 1.30
C PHE A 382 -14.51 31.25 2.80
N LEU A 383 -14.29 30.01 3.26
CA LEU A 383 -14.47 29.65 4.65
C LEU A 383 -13.43 30.30 5.59
N ASP A 384 -12.23 30.53 5.08
CA ASP A 384 -11.11 31.07 5.88
C ASP A 384 -11.09 32.60 5.89
N THR A 385 -11.52 33.25 4.77
CA THR A 385 -11.43 34.72 4.61
C THR A 385 -12.77 35.45 4.57
N GLY A 386 -13.88 34.73 4.38
CA GLY A 386 -15.20 35.31 4.09
C GLY A 386 -15.34 35.89 2.69
N GLN A 387 -14.34 35.71 1.83
CA GLN A 387 -14.30 36.26 0.46
C GLN A 387 -14.15 35.14 -0.56
N THR A 388 -14.70 35.35 -1.75
CA THR A 388 -14.54 34.44 -2.89
C THR A 388 -14.59 35.20 -4.19
N ARG A 389 -13.83 34.75 -5.18
CA ARG A 389 -13.83 35.31 -6.54
C ARG A 389 -14.61 34.43 -7.51
N THR A 390 -14.84 33.17 -7.17
CA THR A 390 -15.35 32.13 -8.05
C THR A 390 -16.80 31.77 -7.75
N ILE A 391 -17.21 31.73 -6.47
CA ILE A 391 -18.57 31.34 -6.05
C ILE A 391 -19.45 32.59 -5.99
N ARG A 392 -20.34 32.75 -6.98
CA ARG A 392 -21.21 33.94 -7.11
C ARG A 392 -22.62 33.78 -6.56
N ASN A 393 -23.08 32.54 -6.40
CA ASN A 393 -24.43 32.24 -5.92
C ASN A 393 -24.52 32.41 -4.40
N LYS A 394 -25.30 33.39 -3.94
CA LYS A 394 -25.48 33.70 -2.52
C LYS A 394 -26.07 32.53 -1.73
N GLU A 395 -27.03 31.79 -2.29
CA GLU A 395 -27.62 30.62 -1.62
C GLU A 395 -26.59 29.54 -1.31
N ILE A 396 -25.64 29.35 -2.24
CA ILE A 396 -24.50 28.41 -2.05
C ILE A 396 -23.60 28.92 -0.92
N LEU A 397 -23.25 30.22 -0.92
CA LEU A 397 -22.41 30.80 0.14
C LEU A 397 -23.06 30.69 1.52
N ASP A 398 -24.34 31.03 1.63
CA ASP A 398 -25.11 30.92 2.87
C ASP A 398 -25.16 29.45 3.34
N ASN A 399 -25.29 28.50 2.42
CA ASN A 399 -25.27 27.06 2.75
C ASN A 399 -23.88 26.56 3.17
N LEU A 400 -22.79 27.04 2.56
CA LEU A 400 -21.42 26.72 2.97
C LEU A 400 -21.15 27.16 4.42
N ILE A 401 -21.70 28.29 4.87
CA ILE A 401 -21.60 28.76 6.25
C ILE A 401 -22.29 27.74 7.19
N VAL A 402 -23.52 27.35 6.88
CA VAL A 402 -24.26 26.36 7.69
C VAL A 402 -23.53 25.02 7.73
N MET A 403 -23.05 24.54 6.59
CA MET A 403 -22.27 23.29 6.52
C MET A 403 -20.98 23.36 7.36
N ASN A 404 -20.31 24.51 7.38
CA ASN A 404 -19.11 24.70 8.20
C ASN A 404 -19.41 24.68 9.71
N GLU A 405 -20.56 25.24 10.13
CA GLU A 405 -21.04 25.15 11.53
C GLU A 405 -21.28 23.68 11.93
N VAL A 406 -22.00 22.91 11.09
CA VAL A 406 -22.19 21.48 11.27
C VAL A 406 -20.87 20.73 11.38
N ALA A 407 -19.95 20.98 10.44
CA ALA A 407 -18.64 20.32 10.41
C ALA A 407 -17.84 20.57 11.69
N LYS A 408 -17.85 21.80 12.22
CA LYS A 408 -17.21 22.12 13.50
C LYS A 408 -17.84 21.36 14.67
N ALA A 409 -19.16 21.29 14.77
CA ALA A 409 -19.85 20.52 15.81
C ALA A 409 -19.54 19.02 15.73
N LEU A 410 -19.49 18.45 14.52
CA LEU A 410 -19.10 17.05 14.29
C LEU A 410 -17.65 16.80 14.68
N GLN A 411 -16.72 17.71 14.32
CA GLN A 411 -15.32 17.62 14.68
C GLN A 411 -15.12 17.67 16.20
N GLU A 412 -15.80 18.58 16.90
CA GLU A 412 -15.75 18.67 18.37
C GLU A 412 -16.26 17.39 19.03
N LYS A 413 -17.39 16.84 18.56
CA LYS A 413 -17.92 15.54 19.02
C LYS A 413 -16.88 14.45 18.88
N ARG A 414 -16.23 14.36 17.70
CA ARG A 414 -15.20 13.33 17.43
C ARG A 414 -13.99 13.50 18.33
N THR A 415 -13.50 14.72 18.51
CA THR A 415 -12.38 15.02 19.40
C THR A 415 -12.71 14.63 20.85
N LYS A 416 -13.90 15.01 21.36
CA LYS A 416 -14.35 14.63 22.71
C LYS A 416 -14.47 13.11 22.88
N ARG A 417 -14.82 12.38 21.82
CA ARG A 417 -14.89 10.92 21.81
C ARG A 417 -13.52 10.24 21.79
N GLY A 418 -12.45 10.98 21.45
CA GLY A 418 -11.10 10.46 21.38
C GLY A 418 -10.68 9.99 19.98
N ALA A 419 -11.26 10.55 18.92
CA ALA A 419 -10.76 10.31 17.57
C ALA A 419 -9.29 10.76 17.46
N ILE A 420 -8.45 9.89 16.93
CA ILE A 420 -7.01 10.15 16.79
C ILE A 420 -6.81 11.04 15.56
N ASN A 421 -6.07 12.13 15.75
CA ASN A 421 -5.78 13.06 14.67
C ASN A 421 -4.26 13.23 14.54
N PHE A 422 -3.67 12.62 13.52
CA PHE A 422 -2.29 12.88 13.12
C PHE A 422 -2.26 14.06 12.14
N ASN A 423 -1.52 15.09 12.48
CA ASN A 423 -1.39 16.29 11.64
C ASN A 423 -0.12 16.22 10.80
N PHE A 424 -0.03 15.28 9.87
CA PHE A 424 1.08 15.20 8.93
C PHE A 424 0.79 16.06 7.68
N ALA A 425 1.82 16.73 7.19
CA ALA A 425 1.78 17.31 5.86
C ALA A 425 1.89 16.20 4.82
N GLU A 426 0.98 16.19 3.85
CA GLU A 426 1.06 15.29 2.70
C GLU A 426 2.02 15.85 1.64
N GLN A 427 2.88 14.99 1.09
CA GLN A 427 3.71 15.37 -0.04
C GLN A 427 2.89 15.30 -1.32
N GLN A 428 2.75 16.44 -1.98
CA GLN A 428 2.10 16.53 -3.30
C GLN A 428 3.17 16.69 -4.39
N ILE A 429 3.12 15.81 -5.39
CA ILE A 429 3.96 15.93 -6.58
C ILE A 429 3.44 17.10 -7.42
N GLU A 430 4.32 18.02 -7.78
CA GLU A 430 4.02 19.12 -8.68
C GLU A 430 4.38 18.72 -10.11
N LEU A 431 3.43 18.89 -11.03
CA LEU A 431 3.55 18.52 -12.43
C LEU A 431 3.50 19.76 -13.31
N ASP A 432 4.26 19.74 -14.39
CA ASP A 432 4.10 20.70 -15.50
C ASP A 432 2.97 20.30 -16.46
N ASP A 433 2.75 21.10 -17.50
CA ASP A 433 1.74 20.85 -18.53
C ASP A 433 2.00 19.57 -19.35
N GLN A 434 3.19 18.99 -19.26
CA GLN A 434 3.58 17.74 -19.92
C GLN A 434 3.52 16.53 -18.95
N ASN A 435 2.92 16.71 -17.77
CA ASN A 435 2.85 15.70 -16.68
C ASN A 435 4.24 15.24 -16.18
N GLN A 436 5.28 16.07 -16.33
CA GLN A 436 6.58 15.80 -15.76
C GLN A 436 6.68 16.43 -14.36
N MET A 437 7.32 15.73 -13.47
CA MET A 437 7.56 16.24 -12.12
C MET A 437 8.51 17.44 -12.15
N VAL A 438 8.07 18.54 -11.54
CA VAL A 438 8.87 19.77 -11.37
C VAL A 438 9.31 19.97 -9.93
N GLY A 439 8.62 19.38 -8.97
CA GLY A 439 8.96 19.49 -7.55
C GLY A 439 8.01 18.70 -6.64
N VAL A 440 8.20 18.89 -5.35
CA VAL A 440 7.32 18.39 -4.28
C VAL A 440 6.96 19.57 -3.39
N SER A 441 5.68 19.70 -3.06
CA SER A 441 5.19 20.62 -2.04
C SER A 441 4.60 19.85 -0.87
N LYS A 442 4.54 20.51 0.29
CA LYS A 442 3.88 19.99 1.49
C LYS A 442 2.51 20.65 1.60
N LYS A 443 1.45 19.86 1.53
CA LYS A 443 0.07 20.33 1.65
C LYS A 443 -0.54 19.84 2.95
N PHE A 444 -1.15 20.76 3.67
CA PHE A 444 -1.99 20.45 4.84
C PHE A 444 -3.46 20.38 4.41
N GLN A 445 -4.25 19.60 5.14
CA GLN A 445 -5.66 19.50 4.91
C GLN A 445 -6.36 20.85 5.09
N SER A 446 -7.06 21.33 4.04
CA SER A 446 -7.78 22.61 4.06
C SER A 446 -9.07 22.54 4.88
N SER A 447 -9.64 23.73 5.21
CA SER A 447 -10.94 23.85 5.88
C SER A 447 -12.07 23.15 5.11
N SER A 448 -12.09 23.28 3.79
CA SER A 448 -13.06 22.63 2.90
C SER A 448 -12.92 21.10 2.87
N MET A 449 -11.70 20.58 2.84
CA MET A 449 -11.44 19.13 2.93
C MET A 449 -11.93 18.57 4.27
N LYS A 450 -11.65 19.28 5.38
CA LYS A 450 -12.15 18.92 6.72
C LYS A 450 -13.68 18.92 6.78
N LEU A 451 -14.33 19.91 6.14
CA LEU A 451 -15.79 19.97 6.08
C LEU A 451 -16.38 18.71 5.46
N ILE A 452 -15.94 18.35 4.24
CA ILE A 452 -16.44 17.17 3.53
C ILE A 452 -16.09 15.89 4.30
N GLU A 453 -14.89 15.78 4.84
CA GLU A 453 -14.50 14.63 5.69
C GLU A 453 -15.49 14.42 6.84
N GLN A 454 -15.88 15.48 7.58
CA GLN A 454 -16.83 15.33 8.70
C GLN A 454 -18.19 14.81 8.24
N PHE A 455 -18.71 15.29 7.12
CA PHE A 455 -19.99 14.83 6.56
C PHE A 455 -19.91 13.36 6.13
N MET A 456 -18.81 12.97 5.44
CA MET A 456 -18.62 11.59 4.98
C MET A 456 -18.46 10.63 6.17
N LEU A 457 -17.69 11.02 7.18
CA LEU A 457 -17.49 10.20 8.37
C LEU A 457 -18.79 9.98 9.13
N GLU A 458 -19.61 11.03 9.32
CA GLU A 458 -20.89 10.92 10.02
C GLU A 458 -21.89 10.06 9.24
N ALA A 459 -21.96 10.21 7.92
CA ALA A 459 -22.79 9.36 7.06
C ALA A 459 -22.34 7.88 7.13
N ASN A 460 -21.04 7.61 7.07
CA ASN A 460 -20.47 6.27 7.20
C ASN A 460 -20.78 5.63 8.56
N GLU A 461 -20.68 6.39 9.66
CA GLU A 461 -21.01 5.93 11.01
C GLU A 461 -22.53 5.64 11.15
N THR A 462 -23.36 6.54 10.64
CA THR A 462 -24.83 6.41 10.67
C THR A 462 -25.30 5.19 9.91
N VAL A 463 -24.77 4.99 8.69
CA VAL A 463 -25.07 3.82 7.86
C VAL A 463 -24.57 2.53 8.52
N ALA A 464 -23.36 2.51 9.09
CA ALA A 464 -22.85 1.35 9.79
C ALA A 464 -23.71 0.98 11.01
N LYS A 465 -24.14 1.97 11.79
CA LYS A 465 -25.09 1.78 12.91
C LYS A 465 -26.42 1.20 12.42
N HIS A 466 -26.94 1.71 11.30
CA HIS A 466 -28.17 1.22 10.67
C HIS A 466 -28.02 -0.25 10.23
N CYS A 467 -26.96 -0.57 9.48
CA CYS A 467 -26.70 -1.92 9.03
C CYS A 467 -26.56 -2.92 10.19
N THR A 468 -25.83 -2.54 11.24
CA THR A 468 -25.65 -3.38 12.43
C THR A 468 -26.99 -3.59 13.16
N GLY A 469 -27.76 -2.51 13.37
CA GLY A 469 -29.04 -2.57 14.08
C GLY A 469 -30.08 -3.44 13.37
N ASN A 470 -30.09 -3.42 12.04
CA ASN A 470 -31.03 -4.21 11.20
C ASN A 470 -30.42 -5.53 10.71
N ARG A 471 -29.20 -5.90 11.13
CA ARG A 471 -28.49 -7.13 10.70
C ARG A 471 -28.38 -7.26 9.20
N LEU A 472 -28.13 -6.15 8.52
CA LEU A 472 -27.95 -6.16 7.07
C LEU A 472 -26.59 -6.75 6.68
N PRO A 473 -26.50 -7.46 5.54
CA PRO A 473 -25.26 -8.07 5.07
C PRO A 473 -24.33 -7.00 4.44
N ALA A 474 -23.67 -6.21 5.27
CA ALA A 474 -22.76 -5.15 4.86
C ALA A 474 -21.29 -5.49 5.18
N LEU A 475 -20.35 -4.79 4.56
CA LEU A 475 -18.93 -4.81 4.93
C LEU A 475 -18.62 -3.64 5.88
N TYR A 476 -17.94 -3.94 6.97
CA TYR A 476 -17.49 -2.94 7.93
C TYR A 476 -16.01 -2.62 7.71
N ARG A 477 -15.63 -1.36 7.93
CA ARG A 477 -14.23 -0.94 7.97
C ARG A 477 -13.74 -1.00 9.40
N VAL A 478 -12.98 -2.02 9.70
CA VAL A 478 -12.51 -2.33 11.06
C VAL A 478 -11.08 -1.86 11.24
N HIS A 479 -10.80 -1.21 12.36
CA HIS A 479 -9.46 -0.82 12.77
C HIS A 479 -9.25 -1.23 14.23
N GLY A 480 -8.42 -2.27 14.43
CA GLY A 480 -8.13 -2.79 15.76
C GLY A 480 -7.28 -1.86 16.61
N SER A 481 -7.32 -2.04 17.93
CA SER A 481 -6.41 -1.36 18.84
C SER A 481 -4.94 -1.75 18.57
N PRO A 482 -3.96 -0.93 18.96
CA PRO A 482 -2.54 -1.27 18.84
C PRO A 482 -2.16 -2.56 19.56
N ASP A 483 -1.15 -3.27 19.05
CA ASP A 483 -0.62 -4.47 19.67
C ASP A 483 0.12 -4.14 20.98
N LEU A 484 -0.25 -4.82 22.08
CA LEU A 484 0.36 -4.62 23.39
C LEU A 484 1.87 -4.79 23.40
N SER A 485 2.41 -5.71 22.59
CA SER A 485 3.85 -5.96 22.52
C SER A 485 4.61 -4.78 21.91
N LYS A 486 3.99 -4.09 20.93
CA LYS A 486 4.52 -2.84 20.36
C LYS A 486 4.43 -1.70 21.37
N LEU A 487 3.33 -1.62 22.13
CA LEU A 487 3.11 -0.59 23.15
C LEU A 487 4.09 -0.68 24.32
N GLU A 488 4.50 -1.89 24.71
CA GLU A 488 5.56 -2.08 25.75
C GLU A 488 6.92 -1.53 25.29
N ARG A 489 7.24 -1.62 23.99
CA ARG A 489 8.44 -0.99 23.44
C ARG A 489 8.32 0.53 23.46
N LEU A 490 7.16 1.06 23.06
CA LEU A 490 6.90 2.50 23.07
C LEU A 490 7.03 3.12 24.45
N LYS A 491 6.59 2.45 25.51
CA LYS A 491 6.74 2.91 26.89
C LYS A 491 8.17 3.33 27.21
N LYS A 492 9.17 2.53 26.81
CA LYS A 492 10.59 2.83 27.05
C LYS A 492 11.04 4.09 26.30
N VAL A 493 10.57 4.27 25.06
CA VAL A 493 10.85 5.46 24.25
C VAL A 493 10.24 6.69 24.92
N PHE A 494 8.97 6.65 25.30
CA PHE A 494 8.28 7.80 25.92
C PHE A 494 8.85 8.19 27.27
N GLN A 495 9.30 7.21 28.09
CA GLN A 495 9.98 7.48 29.35
C GLN A 495 11.24 8.36 29.17
N ARG A 496 11.97 8.22 28.06
CA ARG A 496 13.13 9.05 27.72
C ARG A 496 12.76 10.54 27.55
N PHE A 497 11.53 10.81 27.08
CA PHE A 497 11.00 12.17 26.89
C PHE A 497 10.16 12.65 28.09
N ASN A 498 10.31 12.00 29.25
CA ASN A 498 9.53 12.29 30.47
C ASN A 498 8.02 12.14 30.32
N ILE A 499 7.56 11.33 29.34
CA ILE A 499 6.15 11.00 29.15
C ILE A 499 5.87 9.64 29.79
N SER A 500 5.04 9.64 30.82
CA SER A 500 4.61 8.40 31.50
C SER A 500 3.41 7.81 30.79
N VAL A 501 3.56 6.62 30.23
CA VAL A 501 2.52 5.94 29.45
C VAL A 501 2.33 4.53 30.01
N SER A 502 1.07 4.12 30.21
CA SER A 502 0.72 2.72 30.44
C SER A 502 0.37 2.05 29.11
N PRO A 503 1.02 0.95 28.71
CA PRO A 503 0.68 0.25 27.48
C PRO A 503 -0.80 -0.15 27.37
N SER A 504 -1.40 -0.58 28.48
CA SER A 504 -2.82 -0.93 28.51
C SER A 504 -3.75 0.27 28.33
N SER A 505 -3.35 1.48 28.72
CA SER A 505 -4.16 2.68 28.49
C SER A 505 -4.14 3.12 27.03
N LEU A 506 -3.08 2.83 26.27
CA LEU A 506 -2.97 3.15 24.85
C LEU A 506 -3.85 2.26 23.95
N THR A 507 -4.52 1.26 24.48
CA THR A 507 -5.57 0.53 23.76
C THR A 507 -6.92 1.28 23.75
N ASP A 508 -7.04 2.37 24.52
CA ASP A 508 -8.13 3.33 24.46
C ASP A 508 -7.73 4.52 23.58
N SER A 509 -8.57 4.88 22.60
CA SER A 509 -8.26 5.92 21.62
C SER A 509 -8.16 7.32 22.24
N GLY A 510 -8.95 7.60 23.27
CA GLY A 510 -8.90 8.88 24.00
C GLY A 510 -7.60 9.06 24.78
N GLN A 511 -7.09 7.99 25.40
CA GLN A 511 -5.77 8.04 26.07
C GLN A 511 -4.63 8.11 25.06
N PHE A 512 -4.75 7.43 23.93
CA PHE A 512 -3.79 7.51 22.84
C PHE A 512 -3.67 8.97 22.32
N ASN A 513 -4.81 9.66 22.15
CA ASN A 513 -4.84 11.06 21.71
C ASN A 513 -4.17 12.01 22.71
N LYS A 514 -4.35 11.81 24.03
CA LYS A 514 -3.66 12.58 25.05
C LYS A 514 -2.12 12.45 24.96
N VAL A 515 -1.63 11.29 24.59
CA VAL A 515 -0.19 11.09 24.34
C VAL A 515 0.25 11.87 23.10
N LEU A 516 -0.54 11.86 22.02
CA LEU A 516 -0.27 12.70 20.84
C LEU A 516 -0.21 14.19 21.20
N GLU A 517 -1.13 14.68 22.03
CA GLU A 517 -1.13 16.06 22.51
C GLU A 517 0.13 16.37 23.33
N SER A 518 0.58 15.44 24.18
CA SER A 518 1.76 15.64 25.04
C SER A 518 3.07 15.74 24.28
N ILE A 519 3.14 15.19 23.07
CA ILE A 519 4.36 15.26 22.22
C ILE A 519 4.37 16.44 21.26
N GLU A 520 3.27 17.20 21.14
CA GLU A 520 3.11 18.24 20.11
C GLU A 520 4.18 19.35 20.17
N ASN A 521 4.65 19.67 21.36
CA ASN A 521 5.66 20.71 21.60
C ASN A 521 7.11 20.17 21.65
N LEU A 522 7.33 18.89 21.40
CA LEU A 522 8.66 18.30 21.44
C LEU A 522 9.39 18.47 20.09
N THR A 523 10.70 18.69 20.15
CA THR A 523 11.55 18.79 18.96
C THR A 523 11.44 17.55 18.06
N ASN A 524 11.28 16.37 18.66
CA ASN A 524 11.19 15.08 17.97
C ASN A 524 9.74 14.63 17.71
N LYS A 525 8.75 15.54 17.73
CA LYS A 525 7.33 15.19 17.59
C LYS A 525 7.04 14.34 16.37
N ASN A 526 7.55 14.69 15.21
CA ASN A 526 7.29 13.96 13.96
C ASN A 526 7.75 12.50 14.06
N GLN A 527 8.92 12.26 14.63
CA GLN A 527 9.46 10.90 14.81
C GLN A 527 8.61 10.09 15.82
N LEU A 528 8.20 10.72 16.92
CA LEU A 528 7.34 10.10 17.93
C LEU A 528 5.94 9.79 17.37
N GLN A 529 5.35 10.70 16.58
CA GLN A 529 4.08 10.48 15.89
C GLN A 529 4.19 9.32 14.90
N ILE A 530 5.26 9.21 14.11
CA ILE A 530 5.49 8.10 13.18
C ILE A 530 5.58 6.76 13.93
N ILE A 531 6.25 6.71 15.07
CA ILE A 531 6.36 5.49 15.86
C ILE A 531 5.00 5.09 16.46
N LEU A 532 4.22 6.06 16.94
CA LEU A 532 2.84 5.82 17.38
C LEU A 532 1.99 5.29 16.23
N LEU A 533 2.05 5.91 15.07
CA LEU A 533 1.31 5.46 13.87
C LEU A 533 1.69 4.02 13.50
N ARG A 534 2.99 3.69 13.48
CA ARG A 534 3.48 2.32 13.19
C ARG A 534 3.09 1.28 14.25
N SER A 535 2.70 1.70 15.45
CA SER A 535 2.19 0.79 16.47
C SER A 535 0.76 0.35 16.21
N MET A 536 0.00 1.16 15.45
CA MET A 536 -1.40 0.89 15.15
C MET A 536 -1.55 -0.32 14.22
N ALA A 537 -2.70 -0.95 14.26
CA ALA A 537 -3.09 -1.98 13.31
C ALA A 537 -3.42 -1.32 11.95
N LEU A 538 -3.39 -2.10 10.88
CA LEU A 538 -3.96 -1.65 9.59
C LEU A 538 -5.47 -1.84 9.64
N ALA A 539 -6.21 -0.90 9.03
CA ALA A 539 -7.64 -1.05 8.84
C ALA A 539 -7.92 -2.12 7.76
N THR A 540 -8.97 -2.93 7.98
CA THR A 540 -9.39 -4.02 7.08
C THR A 540 -10.89 -3.97 6.87
N TYR A 541 -11.37 -4.61 5.79
CA TYR A 541 -12.78 -4.91 5.64
C TYR A 541 -13.11 -6.21 6.35
N GLU A 542 -14.25 -6.25 7.03
CA GLU A 542 -14.73 -7.42 7.80
C GLU A 542 -16.25 -7.55 7.62
N THR A 543 -16.77 -8.77 7.81
CA THR A 543 -18.22 -9.03 7.81
C THR A 543 -18.90 -8.66 9.12
N ASP A 544 -18.10 -8.58 10.20
CA ASP A 544 -18.56 -8.24 11.53
C ASP A 544 -18.05 -6.89 11.99
N ASN A 545 -18.91 -6.09 12.62
CA ASN A 545 -18.50 -4.81 13.16
C ASN A 545 -17.68 -4.97 14.43
N GLN A 546 -16.44 -4.53 14.42
CA GLN A 546 -15.53 -4.50 15.58
C GLN A 546 -15.15 -3.06 15.98
N GLY A 547 -15.74 -2.05 15.31
CA GLY A 547 -15.40 -0.64 15.50
C GLY A 547 -14.13 -0.20 14.77
N HIS A 548 -13.83 1.09 14.93
CA HIS A 548 -12.65 1.70 14.28
C HIS A 548 -11.87 2.53 15.29
N PHE A 549 -10.76 1.96 15.79
CA PHE A 549 -9.94 2.56 16.85
C PHE A 549 -9.47 3.98 16.51
N GLY A 550 -8.87 4.20 15.34
CA GLY A 550 -8.35 5.51 14.94
C GLY A 550 -9.42 6.61 14.89
N LEU A 551 -10.67 6.27 14.56
CA LEU A 551 -11.80 7.21 14.57
C LEU A 551 -12.50 7.28 15.93
N GLY A 552 -12.15 6.44 16.90
CA GLY A 552 -12.89 6.27 18.13
C GLY A 552 -14.35 5.88 17.88
N ALA A 553 -14.65 5.24 16.74
CA ALA A 553 -16.00 4.93 16.30
C ALA A 553 -16.39 3.51 16.66
N LYS A 554 -17.59 3.36 17.27
CA LYS A 554 -18.15 2.04 17.61
C LYS A 554 -18.70 1.31 16.38
N TYR A 555 -19.17 2.03 15.38
CA TYR A 555 -19.70 1.52 14.12
C TYR A 555 -19.03 2.26 12.98
N TYR A 556 -18.48 1.55 12.00
CA TYR A 556 -17.92 2.21 10.83
C TYR A 556 -17.97 1.30 9.61
N SER A 557 -18.46 1.84 8.50
CA SER A 557 -18.53 1.18 7.20
C SER A 557 -18.28 2.22 6.13
N HIS A 558 -17.74 1.81 5.01
CA HIS A 558 -17.66 2.67 3.84
C HIS A 558 -18.97 2.65 3.08
N PHE A 559 -19.49 3.83 2.79
CA PHE A 559 -20.76 4.07 2.09
C PHE A 559 -20.65 5.19 1.06
N THR A 560 -19.74 6.13 1.26
CA THR A 560 -19.74 7.44 0.60
C THR A 560 -18.99 7.49 -0.73
N SER A 561 -18.37 6.39 -1.22
CA SER A 561 -17.61 6.41 -2.48
C SER A 561 -17.78 5.14 -3.33
N PRO A 562 -19.00 4.79 -3.77
CA PRO A 562 -19.27 3.56 -4.53
C PRO A 562 -18.77 3.59 -5.98
N ILE A 563 -18.43 4.75 -6.55
CA ILE A 563 -17.83 4.86 -7.88
C ILE A 563 -16.42 4.27 -7.88
N ARG A 564 -15.70 4.46 -6.76
CA ARG A 564 -14.28 4.12 -6.67
C ARG A 564 -13.94 3.04 -5.66
N ARG A 565 -14.88 2.55 -4.83
CA ARG A 565 -14.65 1.47 -3.86
C ARG A 565 -15.77 0.42 -3.91
N TYR A 566 -15.41 -0.81 -4.17
CA TYR A 566 -16.39 -1.92 -4.22
C TYR A 566 -17.06 -2.21 -2.86
N PRO A 567 -16.40 -2.10 -1.69
CA PRO A 567 -17.08 -2.25 -0.39
C PRO A 567 -18.26 -1.30 -0.17
N ASP A 568 -18.17 -0.07 -0.69
CA ASP A 568 -19.28 0.91 -0.65
C ASP A 568 -20.46 0.41 -1.49
N LEU A 569 -20.18 -0.14 -2.68
CA LEU A 569 -21.20 -0.74 -3.54
C LEU A 569 -21.91 -1.92 -2.85
N VAL A 570 -21.17 -2.76 -2.11
CA VAL A 570 -21.74 -3.84 -1.30
C VAL A 570 -22.68 -3.28 -0.21
N THR A 571 -22.25 -2.22 0.48
CA THR A 571 -23.06 -1.53 1.49
C THR A 571 -24.33 -0.93 0.88
N HIS A 572 -24.25 -0.28 -0.29
CA HIS A 572 -25.41 0.22 -1.03
C HIS A 572 -26.41 -0.88 -1.38
N ARG A 573 -25.93 -2.03 -1.82
CA ARG A 573 -26.78 -3.19 -2.15
C ARG A 573 -27.50 -3.73 -0.91
N ALA A 574 -26.83 -3.77 0.23
CA ALA A 574 -27.45 -4.19 1.50
C ALA A 574 -28.58 -3.24 1.92
N LEU A 575 -28.37 -1.92 1.81
CA LEU A 575 -29.38 -0.91 2.08
C LEU A 575 -30.55 -0.98 1.11
N LYS A 576 -30.28 -1.06 -0.19
CA LYS A 576 -31.34 -1.20 -1.22
C LYS A 576 -32.14 -2.48 -1.07
N HIS A 577 -31.48 -3.57 -0.65
CA HIS A 577 -32.19 -4.80 -0.31
C HIS A 577 -33.21 -4.59 0.79
N GLU A 578 -32.84 -3.91 1.90
CA GLU A 578 -33.75 -3.58 2.99
C GLU A 578 -34.92 -2.68 2.51
N LEU A 579 -34.59 -1.63 1.74
CA LEU A 579 -35.61 -0.71 1.21
C LEU A 579 -36.60 -1.47 0.28
N HIS A 580 -36.11 -2.37 -0.57
CA HIS A 580 -36.92 -3.13 -1.49
C HIS A 580 -37.64 -4.32 -0.82
N ALA A 581 -37.10 -4.87 0.29
CA ALA A 581 -37.77 -5.94 1.05
C ALA A 581 -39.15 -5.53 1.52
N LYS A 582 -39.35 -4.24 1.83
CA LYS A 582 -40.66 -3.65 2.14
C LYS A 582 -41.65 -3.74 0.97
N LEU A 583 -41.10 -3.92 -0.25
CA LEU A 583 -41.86 -4.10 -1.49
C LEU A 583 -41.96 -5.58 -1.92
N GLY A 584 -41.46 -6.53 -1.12
CA GLY A 584 -41.52 -7.96 -1.40
C GLY A 584 -40.45 -8.50 -2.37
N VAL A 585 -39.40 -7.72 -2.65
CA VAL A 585 -38.29 -8.13 -3.51
C VAL A 585 -37.26 -8.94 -2.72
N LYS A 586 -36.91 -10.14 -3.20
CA LYS A 586 -35.88 -11.01 -2.58
C LYS A 586 -34.46 -10.56 -2.98
N PRO A 587 -33.44 -10.68 -2.07
CA PRO A 587 -32.07 -10.33 -2.38
C PRO A 587 -31.45 -11.29 -3.41
N SER A 588 -30.56 -10.77 -4.21
CA SER A 588 -29.66 -11.59 -5.01
C SER A 588 -28.60 -12.27 -4.12
N PRO A 589 -28.28 -13.57 -4.30
CA PRO A 589 -27.21 -14.23 -3.56
C PRO A 589 -25.85 -13.54 -3.70
N HIS A 590 -25.56 -12.90 -4.82
CA HIS A 590 -24.33 -12.13 -5.07
C HIS A 590 -24.22 -10.82 -4.26
N SER A 591 -25.25 -10.44 -3.55
CA SER A 591 -25.25 -9.24 -2.69
C SER A 591 -24.78 -9.52 -1.25
N ILE A 592 -24.53 -10.79 -0.89
CA ILE A 592 -24.13 -11.17 0.47
C ILE A 592 -22.59 -11.22 0.55
N PRO A 593 -21.95 -10.35 1.36
CA PRO A 593 -20.50 -10.39 1.54
C PRO A 593 -20.05 -11.65 2.28
N SER A 594 -18.87 -12.12 1.96
CA SER A 594 -18.20 -13.23 2.65
C SER A 594 -16.89 -12.76 3.27
N ILE A 595 -16.34 -13.55 4.20
CA ILE A 595 -15.02 -13.31 4.78
C ILE A 595 -13.95 -13.24 3.67
N LEU A 596 -14.01 -14.14 2.70
CA LEU A 596 -13.06 -14.15 1.56
C LEU A 596 -13.18 -12.89 0.71
N MET A 597 -14.40 -12.37 0.52
CA MET A 597 -14.60 -11.08 -0.17
C MET A 597 -13.95 -9.93 0.62
N ALA A 598 -14.14 -9.88 1.93
CA ALA A 598 -13.59 -8.85 2.79
C ALA A 598 -12.04 -8.85 2.78
N GLU A 599 -11.43 -10.03 2.87
CA GLU A 599 -9.98 -10.22 2.78
C GLU A 599 -9.44 -9.80 1.40
N TYR A 600 -10.11 -10.24 0.33
CA TYR A 600 -9.74 -9.90 -1.04
C TYR A 600 -9.77 -8.39 -1.28
N LEU A 601 -10.85 -7.71 -0.88
CA LEU A 601 -11.00 -6.26 -1.06
C LEU A 601 -9.99 -5.47 -0.22
N SER A 602 -9.67 -5.94 0.98
CA SER A 602 -8.59 -5.35 1.80
C SER A 602 -7.22 -5.51 1.14
N GLU A 603 -7.01 -6.61 0.40
CA GLU A 603 -5.77 -6.79 -0.34
C GLU A 603 -5.70 -5.93 -1.60
N GLN A 604 -6.79 -5.79 -2.35
CA GLN A 604 -6.83 -4.90 -3.51
C GLN A 604 -6.52 -3.45 -3.13
N GLU A 605 -7.06 -2.97 -2.01
CA GLU A 605 -6.74 -1.65 -1.47
C GLU A 605 -5.23 -1.49 -1.21
N ARG A 606 -4.60 -2.46 -0.52
CA ARG A 606 -3.15 -2.43 -0.27
C ARG A 606 -2.31 -2.47 -1.56
N ARG A 607 -2.76 -3.21 -2.58
CA ARG A 607 -2.09 -3.24 -3.89
C ARG A 607 -2.18 -1.90 -4.60
N ALA A 608 -3.34 -1.25 -4.54
CA ALA A 608 -3.55 0.10 -5.08
C ALA A 608 -2.62 1.11 -4.40
N GLU A 609 -2.63 1.18 -3.06
CA GLU A 609 -1.76 2.06 -2.27
C GLU A 609 -0.26 1.82 -2.58
N LYS A 610 0.16 0.56 -2.70
CA LYS A 610 1.53 0.22 -3.05
C LYS A 610 1.88 0.70 -4.46
N ALA A 611 1.00 0.50 -5.44
CA ALA A 611 1.21 0.96 -6.81
C ALA A 611 1.31 2.50 -6.90
N GLU A 612 0.44 3.22 -6.18
CA GLU A 612 0.50 4.68 -6.06
C GLU A 612 1.84 5.15 -5.50
N LEU A 613 2.29 4.59 -4.37
CA LEU A 613 3.56 4.92 -3.74
C LEU A 613 4.76 4.61 -4.66
N GLU A 614 4.75 3.46 -5.34
CA GLU A 614 5.81 3.08 -6.29
C GLU A 614 5.86 4.01 -7.50
N SER A 615 4.71 4.52 -7.97
CA SER A 615 4.67 5.49 -9.06
C SER A 615 5.23 6.85 -8.63
N ILE A 616 4.92 7.31 -7.42
CA ILE A 616 5.53 8.50 -6.82
C ILE A 616 7.06 8.33 -6.74
N ASN A 617 7.54 7.17 -6.28
CA ASN A 617 8.96 6.89 -6.22
C ASN A 617 9.62 6.86 -7.61
N LEU A 618 8.95 6.30 -8.63
CA LEU A 618 9.41 6.33 -10.01
C LEU A 618 9.58 7.77 -10.50
N MET A 619 8.58 8.63 -10.24
CA MET A 619 8.64 10.04 -10.64
C MET A 619 9.77 10.79 -9.93
N LYS A 620 9.97 10.55 -8.62
CA LYS A 620 11.10 11.10 -7.86
C LYS A 620 12.44 10.69 -8.46
N VAL A 621 12.60 9.41 -8.82
CA VAL A 621 13.85 8.90 -9.44
C VAL A 621 14.07 9.52 -10.81
N ASN A 622 13.04 9.58 -11.68
CA ASN A 622 13.13 10.22 -12.99
C ASN A 622 13.49 11.71 -12.87
N PHE A 623 12.88 12.42 -11.91
CA PHE A 623 13.20 13.81 -11.64
C PHE A 623 14.66 14.01 -11.21
N MET A 624 15.14 13.12 -10.34
CA MET A 624 16.49 13.21 -9.76
C MET A 624 17.59 12.76 -10.70
N GLU A 625 17.29 11.99 -11.76
CA GLU A 625 18.27 11.49 -12.72
C GLU A 625 19.12 12.61 -13.36
N LYS A 626 18.52 13.79 -13.60
CA LYS A 626 19.20 14.98 -14.14
C LYS A 626 20.25 15.59 -13.18
N PHE A 627 20.24 15.19 -11.92
CA PHE A 627 21.21 15.63 -10.89
C PHE A 627 22.27 14.57 -10.56
N LEU A 628 22.42 13.54 -11.41
CA LEU A 628 23.42 12.48 -11.22
C LEU A 628 24.82 13.07 -11.10
N GLY A 629 25.58 12.65 -10.09
CA GLY A 629 26.92 13.15 -9.78
C GLY A 629 26.98 14.47 -8.99
N GLN A 630 25.85 15.16 -8.82
CA GLN A 630 25.80 16.42 -8.08
C GLN A 630 25.70 16.18 -6.57
N SER A 631 26.31 17.10 -5.81
CA SER A 631 26.20 17.14 -4.35
C SER A 631 25.00 18.01 -3.94
N MET A 632 24.34 17.62 -2.85
CA MET A 632 23.18 18.34 -2.30
C MET A 632 23.11 18.17 -0.79
N GLU A 633 22.48 19.12 -0.15
CA GLU A 633 22.24 19.10 1.29
C GLU A 633 20.93 18.37 1.60
N GLY A 634 20.95 17.53 2.63
CA GLY A 634 19.76 16.86 3.17
C GLY A 634 19.63 17.11 4.66
N GLN A 635 18.40 16.93 5.15
CA GLN A 635 18.09 16.91 6.59
C GLN A 635 17.54 15.53 6.97
N ILE A 636 18.08 14.95 8.04
CA ILE A 636 17.61 13.68 8.55
C ILE A 636 16.23 13.86 9.18
N VAL A 637 15.25 13.11 8.68
CA VAL A 637 13.86 13.12 9.15
C VAL A 637 13.66 12.09 10.27
N SER A 638 14.29 10.91 10.13
CA SER A 638 14.21 9.84 11.13
C SER A 638 15.39 8.88 11.01
N ALA A 639 15.84 8.34 12.15
CA ALA A 639 16.72 7.18 12.21
C ALA A 639 15.89 5.90 12.43
N GLU A 640 16.28 4.80 11.77
CA GLU A 640 15.58 3.52 11.80
C GLU A 640 16.61 2.37 11.93
N ASN A 641 16.14 1.17 12.28
CA ASN A 641 17.01 0.01 12.50
C ASN A 641 17.90 -0.37 11.29
N ASN A 642 17.41 -0.13 10.08
CA ASN A 642 18.08 -0.50 8.83
C ASN A 642 18.62 0.70 8.04
N GLY A 643 18.57 1.93 8.62
CA GLY A 643 19.06 3.14 7.96
C GLY A 643 18.42 4.41 8.50
N PHE A 644 18.31 5.41 7.68
CA PHE A 644 17.70 6.68 8.03
C PHE A 644 16.98 7.31 6.84
N ARG A 645 15.99 8.11 7.13
CA ARG A 645 15.24 8.86 6.13
C ARG A 645 15.77 10.27 6.06
N VAL A 646 16.02 10.76 4.85
CA VAL A 646 16.54 12.10 4.59
C VAL A 646 15.59 12.86 3.68
N GLU A 647 15.33 14.14 3.97
CA GLU A 647 14.71 15.10 3.08
C GLU A 647 15.78 15.84 2.31
N LEU A 648 15.80 15.74 0.99
CA LEU A 648 16.69 16.48 0.10
C LEU A 648 16.20 17.93 0.01
N LEU A 649 16.89 18.85 0.64
CA LEU A 649 16.37 20.21 0.92
C LEU A 649 16.03 21.04 -0.33
N PRO A 650 16.81 21.00 -1.44
CA PRO A 650 16.47 21.80 -2.60
C PRO A 650 15.15 21.40 -3.26
N TYR A 651 14.69 20.14 -3.04
CA TYR A 651 13.56 19.54 -3.75
C TYR A 651 12.45 19.03 -2.84
N GLN A 652 12.63 19.08 -1.50
CA GLN A 652 11.73 18.53 -0.48
C GLN A 652 11.38 17.04 -0.72
N ILE A 653 12.31 16.28 -1.31
CA ILE A 653 12.14 14.86 -1.61
C ILE A 653 12.62 14.03 -0.44
N ASP A 654 11.71 13.26 0.17
CA ASP A 654 12.08 12.26 1.17
C ASP A 654 12.62 11.01 0.51
N TRP A 655 13.77 10.52 1.01
CA TRP A 655 14.34 9.25 0.58
C TRP A 655 14.92 8.45 1.74
N PHE A 656 14.86 7.13 1.64
CA PHE A 656 15.45 6.23 2.62
C PHE A 656 16.87 5.85 2.20
N LEU A 657 17.84 6.03 3.11
CA LEU A 657 19.23 5.61 2.95
C LEU A 657 19.51 4.44 3.89
N PRO A 658 19.96 3.29 3.36
CA PRO A 658 20.30 2.14 4.20
C PRO A 658 21.54 2.42 5.05
N VAL A 659 21.65 1.74 6.20
CA VAL A 659 22.80 1.93 7.12
C VAL A 659 24.13 1.61 6.46
N GLU A 660 24.15 0.77 5.46
CA GLU A 660 25.32 0.43 4.63
C GLU A 660 25.86 1.60 3.81
N ALA A 661 25.07 2.67 3.61
CA ALA A 661 25.55 3.91 2.99
C ALA A 661 26.54 4.66 3.88
N LEU A 662 26.50 4.45 5.20
CA LEU A 662 27.43 4.97 6.18
C LEU A 662 28.72 4.14 6.17
N LYS A 663 29.72 4.56 5.39
CA LYS A 663 30.97 3.79 5.15
C LYS A 663 32.04 4.03 6.21
N ASP A 664 31.88 5.04 7.06
CA ASP A 664 32.86 5.50 8.04
C ASP A 664 32.91 4.67 9.32
N ASP A 665 31.81 4.00 9.69
CA ASP A 665 31.70 3.17 10.89
C ASP A 665 30.59 2.11 10.75
N ASN A 666 30.51 1.20 11.73
CA ASN A 666 29.36 0.31 11.91
C ASN A 666 28.35 0.98 12.84
N TYR A 667 27.19 1.33 12.31
CA TYR A 667 26.14 1.98 13.08
C TYR A 667 25.11 0.98 13.61
N ILE A 668 24.68 1.20 14.85
CA ILE A 668 23.64 0.43 15.50
C ILE A 668 22.51 1.38 15.86
N PHE A 669 21.30 0.95 15.60
CA PHE A 669 20.12 1.72 16.00
C PHE A 669 19.85 1.57 17.49
N ASP A 670 19.80 2.67 18.21
CA ASP A 670 19.31 2.76 19.58
C ASP A 670 17.80 3.05 19.55
N GLU A 671 17.01 2.02 19.81
CA GLU A 671 15.54 2.10 19.76
C GLU A 671 14.97 3.05 20.84
N ILE A 672 15.69 3.30 21.92
CA ILE A 672 15.22 4.15 23.03
C ILE A 672 15.49 5.61 22.72
N ASN A 673 16.70 5.90 22.25
CA ASN A 673 17.12 7.26 21.92
C ASN A 673 16.75 7.68 20.50
N LEU A 674 16.26 6.74 19.67
CA LEU A 674 15.86 6.93 18.26
C LEU A 674 17.01 7.49 17.40
N VAL A 675 18.22 7.00 17.62
CA VAL A 675 19.44 7.43 16.94
C VAL A 675 20.22 6.25 16.37
N LEU A 676 21.00 6.49 15.33
CA LEU A 676 22.04 5.58 14.88
C LEU A 676 23.36 5.95 15.56
N GLN A 677 23.96 5.03 16.31
CA GLN A 677 25.22 5.23 17.00
C GLN A 677 26.37 4.45 16.36
N GLY A 678 27.43 5.15 15.95
CA GLY A 678 28.65 4.54 15.47
C GLY A 678 29.39 3.77 16.59
N ARG A 679 29.79 2.55 16.30
CA ARG A 679 30.49 1.70 17.29
C ARG A 679 31.83 2.27 17.68
N ARG A 680 32.64 2.69 16.72
CA ARG A 680 33.99 3.20 16.88
C ARG A 680 34.02 4.71 17.16
N THR A 681 33.37 5.46 16.29
CA THR A 681 33.36 6.95 16.32
C THR A 681 32.50 7.54 17.41
N LYS A 682 31.55 6.75 17.96
CA LYS A 682 30.51 7.21 18.90
C LYS A 682 29.63 8.34 18.35
N ARG A 683 29.74 8.62 17.04
CA ARG A 683 28.88 9.60 16.38
C ARG A 683 27.42 9.18 16.51
N LEU A 684 26.58 10.14 16.86
CA LEU A 684 25.15 9.99 16.85
C LEU A 684 24.59 10.62 15.56
N ILE A 685 23.64 9.95 14.94
CA ILE A 685 22.87 10.43 13.80
C ILE A 685 21.41 10.43 14.22
N GLU A 686 20.79 11.60 14.25
CA GLU A 686 19.44 11.80 14.76
C GLU A 686 18.61 12.71 13.85
N ALA A 687 17.29 12.73 14.06
CA ALA A 687 16.39 13.62 13.34
C ALA A 687 16.80 15.09 13.55
N GLY A 688 16.79 15.87 12.46
CA GLY A 688 17.23 17.27 12.44
C GLY A 688 18.68 17.48 12.01
N ASP A 689 19.53 16.44 12.03
CA ASP A 689 20.91 16.55 11.57
C ASP A 689 20.96 16.88 10.07
N ARG A 690 21.95 17.72 9.70
CA ARG A 690 22.27 17.99 8.29
C ARG A 690 23.24 16.95 7.77
N VAL A 691 23.12 16.61 6.50
CA VAL A 691 23.98 15.67 5.81
C VAL A 691 24.24 16.17 4.39
N GLU A 692 25.49 16.09 3.96
CA GLU A 692 25.88 16.36 2.58
C GLU A 692 25.94 15.04 1.81
N LEU A 693 25.22 14.98 0.68
CA LEU A 693 25.00 13.79 -0.11
C LEU A 693 25.38 14.04 -1.55
N ARG A 694 25.89 13.01 -2.25
CA ARG A 694 26.09 13.03 -3.70
C ARG A 694 25.31 11.90 -4.33
N LEU A 695 24.44 12.22 -5.27
CA LEU A 695 23.68 11.20 -6.02
C LEU A 695 24.61 10.43 -6.94
N THR A 696 24.77 9.13 -6.69
CA THR A 696 25.66 8.25 -7.44
C THR A 696 24.96 7.35 -8.43
N ARG A 697 23.67 7.07 -8.18
CA ARG A 697 22.83 6.26 -9.06
C ARG A 697 21.39 6.67 -8.98
N ALA A 698 20.74 6.78 -10.14
CA ALA A 698 19.28 6.87 -10.28
C ALA A 698 18.87 5.73 -11.24
N ASP A 699 18.09 4.77 -10.72
CA ASP A 699 17.67 3.58 -11.45
C ASP A 699 16.16 3.56 -11.54
N THR A 700 15.65 3.96 -12.69
CA THR A 700 14.21 4.11 -12.95
C THR A 700 13.49 2.77 -12.97
N LEU A 701 14.13 1.70 -13.45
CA LEU A 701 13.53 0.36 -13.48
C LEU A 701 13.35 -0.21 -12.07
N HIS A 702 14.37 -0.01 -11.22
CA HIS A 702 14.31 -0.48 -9.84
C HIS A 702 13.77 0.56 -8.87
N ARG A 703 13.39 1.76 -9.37
CA ARG A 703 12.89 2.86 -8.54
C ARG A 703 13.80 3.13 -7.35
N LEU A 704 15.12 3.24 -7.63
CA LEU A 704 16.19 3.31 -6.63
C LEU A 704 17.07 4.53 -6.87
N MET A 705 17.39 5.24 -5.79
CA MET A 705 18.49 6.21 -5.75
C MET A 705 19.55 5.74 -4.75
N GLU A 706 20.81 5.86 -5.13
CA GLU A 706 21.94 5.62 -4.23
C GLU A 706 22.73 6.92 -4.06
N PHE A 707 23.19 7.14 -2.85
CA PHE A 707 23.93 8.33 -2.49
C PHE A 707 25.23 7.97 -1.77
N ASP A 708 26.31 8.67 -2.09
CA ASP A 708 27.49 8.75 -1.24
C ASP A 708 27.27 9.83 -0.19
N ILE A 709 27.54 9.52 1.07
CA ILE A 709 27.52 10.47 2.17
C ILE A 709 28.90 11.15 2.20
N LEU A 710 28.93 12.44 1.91
CA LEU A 710 30.17 13.24 1.87
C LEU A 710 30.57 13.72 3.26
N GLY A 711 29.60 14.02 4.10
CA GLY A 711 29.85 14.44 5.47
C GLY A 711 28.59 14.82 6.22
N PHE A 712 28.78 15.05 7.50
CA PHE A 712 27.79 15.65 8.39
C PHE A 712 28.35 17.01 8.80
N PRO A 713 27.80 18.13 8.30
CA PRO A 713 28.20 19.44 8.74
C PRO A 713 28.14 19.57 10.27
N SER A 714 29.16 20.18 10.90
CA SER A 714 29.15 20.39 12.35
C SER A 714 27.88 21.13 12.72
N LYS A 715 27.19 20.70 13.79
CA LYS A 715 26.08 21.46 14.38
C LYS A 715 26.62 22.85 14.68
N SER A 716 26.07 23.88 14.04
CA SER A 716 26.32 25.26 14.53
C SER A 716 25.92 25.28 16.01
N PRO A 717 26.71 25.86 16.92
CA PRO A 717 26.30 25.94 18.30
C PRO A 717 24.92 26.62 18.31
N SER A 718 23.91 25.88 18.72
CA SER A 718 22.57 26.42 18.93
C SER A 718 22.74 27.62 19.89
N SER A 719 22.32 28.80 19.44
CA SER A 719 22.05 29.91 20.36
C SER A 719 21.08 29.34 21.43
N GLN A 720 21.65 29.03 22.59
CA GLN A 720 20.88 28.95 23.81
C GLN A 720 20.39 30.39 24.07
N ASP A 721 19.12 30.64 23.86
CA ASP A 721 18.31 31.65 24.52
C ASP A 721 16.90 31.11 24.73
#